data_2c2b4747866d2c04a27eb8297f429c89
#
_entry.id   2c2b4747866d2c04a27eb8297f429c89
#
_cell.length_a   1.000
_cell.length_b   1.000
_cell.length_c   1.000
_cell.angle_alpha   90.00
_cell.angle_beta   90.00
_cell.angle_gamma   90.00
#
_symmetry.space_group_name_H-M   'P 1'
#
loop_
_entity.id
_entity.type
_entity.pdbx_description
1 polymer ?
#
loop_
_entity_poly.entity_id
_entity_poly.type
_entity_poly.pdbx_seq_one_letter_code
_entity_poly.pdbx_strand_id
1 'polypeptide(L)'
;MRLRNVGFLLSGALLIASSSAPVAAQVQASEVATPPSASAAAPSHCNDCHQKSTDPRRPVPAATLLETSIHASLDCTDCHAGVSMKDLNLAESDPHPPSATPVACADCHEQEAAVYRKHGRMEVGMDPDIPRCWDCHGAHDVLPTADRQSHVHPINLPGTCRTCHTDVDLVERHDILRDKPIKLYESSVHGKASRKGLYVSATCNDCHSAPDPDGKRTAHRILSAADRDSTIYHFNIPDTCGQCHQSVTKDYWEGIHGKFVKRGEVASPVCTHCHGEHGIISPSDPRSPVSAARVAEQTCAPCHESARLNEKYGVPAGRLRSYVDSYHGLKAKAGDVHVANCASCHGAHRILPSVDPSSSIHATNLQRTCGECHPNISAQLANTPIHETAAGLKTGWPRFFTVLYYWIIGITIGLMGLHCIADYVRCIQNMRKKPFVVRMNFNETMQHWLLMISFVVLVVSGFSLRFSEAWWVQLLFGWGGGAGFVFRGLIHRIAAVLFIISCVWHVGYLFTARGRRWLRDMILARRDFVDIGRNSLYFLGRREDGPSFPRFSYMEKCEYWALLWGAIIMSGTGILLWFDNYFTETWLLPKGVLDVMLIIHYYEAWLATLAIFVWHGYSTIFNPRVYPMNPAWLDGRMPKDLYAHEHPEGPRLRTVVQRTLYEEEEEEEKATSGSKAHATPSPAARDGGVDGRRASAGDAAQRPVTPERPGAPKP
;
A
#
# COMPACT_ATOMS: atom_id res chain seq x y z
N MET A 1 -2.23 -3.20 -49.05
CA MET A 1 -3.32 -2.52 -49.73
C MET A 1 -3.37 -1.09 -49.22
N ARG A 2 -2.82 -0.20 -50.03
CA ARG A 2 -3.11 1.23 -50.35
C ARG A 2 -3.70 2.08 -49.20
N LEU A 3 -2.90 3.09 -48.73
CA LEU A 3 -2.67 4.47 -49.22
C LEU A 3 -3.81 5.46 -48.90
N ARG A 4 -3.49 6.56 -48.16
CA ARG A 4 -3.40 7.90 -48.73
C ARG A 4 -3.04 8.92 -47.66
N ASN A 5 -1.90 9.51 -47.85
CA ASN A 5 -1.45 10.89 -47.79
C ASN A 5 -2.54 11.97 -47.88
N VAL A 6 -2.39 13.05 -47.08
CA VAL A 6 -2.38 14.43 -47.61
C VAL A 6 -1.54 15.27 -46.63
N GLY A 7 -0.51 15.90 -47.17
CA GLY A 7 0.23 16.96 -46.56
C GLY A 7 -0.32 18.33 -46.97
N PHE A 8 0.04 19.36 -46.24
CA PHE A 8 0.19 20.70 -46.79
C PHE A 8 1.22 21.53 -46.02
N LEU A 9 2.06 22.16 -46.79
CA LEU A 9 3.14 23.09 -46.54
C LEU A 9 2.63 24.49 -46.11
N LEU A 10 3.48 25.27 -45.42
CA LEU A 10 3.99 26.62 -45.78
C LEU A 10 4.46 27.31 -44.50
N SER A 11 5.77 27.44 -44.29
CA SER A 11 6.62 28.59 -44.65
C SER A 11 6.24 29.91 -43.96
N GLY A 12 7.14 30.44 -43.16
CA GLY A 12 7.15 31.79 -42.65
C GLY A 12 8.33 32.03 -41.71
N ALA A 13 9.53 32.21 -42.30
CA ALA A 13 10.68 32.71 -41.55
C ALA A 13 10.49 34.22 -41.28
N LEU A 14 10.60 34.63 -40.03
CA LEU A 14 10.85 36.04 -39.71
C LEU A 14 11.99 36.08 -38.68
N LEU A 15 13.17 36.45 -39.20
CA LEU A 15 14.32 36.85 -38.41
C LEU A 15 14.02 38.20 -37.76
N ILE A 16 13.97 38.26 -36.44
CA ILE A 16 14.19 39.49 -35.70
C ILE A 16 15.38 39.29 -34.78
N ALA A 17 16.48 39.89 -35.15
CA ALA A 17 17.62 40.11 -34.30
C ALA A 17 17.24 41.13 -33.22
N SER A 18 17.28 40.77 -31.96
CA SER A 18 17.30 41.70 -30.85
C SER A 18 18.48 41.43 -29.95
N SER A 19 19.33 42.40 -29.91
CA SER A 19 20.49 42.58 -29.09
C SER A 19 20.16 42.43 -27.61
N SER A 20 20.82 41.49 -26.93
CA SER A 20 20.80 41.35 -25.49
C SER A 20 21.78 42.33 -24.86
N ALA A 21 21.26 43.38 -24.25
CA ALA A 21 21.97 44.13 -23.25
C ALA A 21 21.70 43.51 -21.85
N PRO A 22 22.65 43.44 -20.94
CA PRO A 22 22.41 42.92 -19.60
C PRO A 22 21.59 43.94 -18.80
N VAL A 23 20.38 43.53 -18.39
CA VAL A 23 19.60 44.29 -17.40
C VAL A 23 20.25 44.03 -16.05
N ALA A 24 21.02 45.01 -15.58
CA ALA A 24 21.35 45.14 -14.19
C ALA A 24 20.04 45.42 -13.43
N ALA A 25 19.60 44.48 -12.60
CA ALA A 25 18.50 44.74 -11.71
C ALA A 25 18.95 45.79 -10.71
N GLN A 26 18.58 47.04 -10.93
CA GLN A 26 18.57 48.06 -9.90
C GLN A 26 17.49 47.66 -8.90
N VAL A 27 17.91 47.20 -7.74
CA VAL A 27 17.08 47.24 -6.54
C VAL A 27 16.82 48.72 -6.24
N GLN A 28 15.65 49.20 -6.62
CA GLN A 28 15.11 50.46 -6.13
C GLN A 28 14.89 50.24 -4.61
N ALA A 29 15.76 50.81 -3.83
CA ALA A 29 15.48 51.07 -2.42
C ALA A 29 14.22 51.96 -2.44
N SER A 30 13.08 51.40 -2.04
CA SER A 30 11.94 52.20 -1.66
C SER A 30 12.43 53.12 -0.55
N GLU A 31 12.31 54.44 -0.80
CA GLU A 31 12.55 55.45 0.20
C GLU A 31 11.77 55.04 1.46
N VAL A 32 12.53 54.69 2.48
CA VAL A 32 12.00 54.62 3.85
C VAL A 32 11.58 56.05 4.18
N ALA A 33 10.27 56.27 4.18
CA ALA A 33 9.72 57.51 4.71
C ALA A 33 10.30 57.69 6.11
N THR A 34 11.08 58.74 6.30
CA THR A 34 11.51 59.17 7.62
C THR A 34 10.27 59.32 8.48
N PRO A 35 10.19 58.65 9.63
CA PRO A 35 9.05 58.83 10.51
C PRO A 35 8.96 60.32 10.87
N PRO A 36 7.75 60.91 10.87
CA PRO A 36 7.56 62.25 11.36
C PRO A 36 8.15 62.32 12.78
N SER A 37 8.92 63.41 13.06
CA SER A 37 9.50 63.65 14.34
C SER A 37 8.46 63.41 15.41
N ALA A 38 8.76 62.52 16.36
CA ALA A 38 7.89 62.19 17.49
C ALA A 38 7.53 63.50 18.23
N SER A 39 6.33 63.98 17.97
CA SER A 39 5.62 64.80 18.91
C SER A 39 5.42 63.92 20.15
N ALA A 40 5.95 64.28 21.29
CA ALA A 40 5.76 63.56 22.53
C ALA A 40 4.25 63.38 22.74
N ALA A 41 3.74 62.17 22.50
CA ALA A 41 2.36 61.82 22.78
C ALA A 41 2.15 62.02 24.31
N ALA A 42 1.09 62.69 24.65
CA ALA A 42 0.69 62.84 26.07
C ALA A 42 0.51 61.41 26.65
N PRO A 43 0.99 61.14 27.86
CA PRO A 43 0.89 59.84 28.48
C PRO A 43 -0.61 59.45 28.53
N SER A 44 -0.96 58.35 27.90
CA SER A 44 -2.32 57.83 27.95
C SER A 44 -2.67 57.48 29.39
N HIS A 45 -3.83 57.90 29.90
CA HIS A 45 -4.29 57.58 31.25
C HIS A 45 -4.25 56.09 31.59
N CYS A 46 -4.21 55.22 30.60
CA CYS A 46 -4.06 53.76 30.75
C CYS A 46 -2.71 53.40 31.44
N ASN A 47 -1.64 54.11 31.14
CA ASN A 47 -0.31 53.86 31.74
C ASN A 47 -0.28 54.08 33.22
N ASP A 48 -1.09 55.00 33.77
CA ASP A 48 -1.09 55.31 35.20
C ASP A 48 -1.52 54.11 36.05
N CYS A 49 -2.41 53.28 35.52
CA CYS A 49 -2.87 52.06 36.18
C CYS A 49 -2.10 50.81 35.76
N HIS A 50 -1.75 50.66 34.45
CA HIS A 50 -1.12 49.46 33.93
C HIS A 50 0.37 49.36 34.18
N GLN A 51 1.11 50.48 34.31
CA GLN A 51 2.55 50.47 34.64
C GLN A 51 2.89 50.14 36.10
N LYS A 52 1.97 50.37 37.03
CA LYS A 52 2.23 50.25 38.48
C LYS A 52 1.57 49.06 39.14
N SER A 53 0.85 48.24 38.41
CA SER A 53 0.08 47.15 38.98
C SER A 53 0.93 45.91 39.25
N THR A 54 0.94 45.43 40.49
CA THR A 54 1.45 44.10 40.87
C THR A 54 0.36 43.03 40.86
N ASP A 55 -0.85 43.38 40.44
CA ASP A 55 -1.99 42.45 40.35
C ASP A 55 -1.83 41.57 39.11
N PRO A 56 -1.74 40.24 39.25
CA PRO A 56 -1.65 39.31 38.11
C PRO A 56 -2.84 39.35 37.17
N ARG A 57 -3.98 39.96 37.59
CA ARG A 57 -5.15 40.23 36.74
C ARG A 57 -5.02 41.46 35.87
N ARG A 58 -4.01 42.28 36.13
CA ARG A 58 -3.64 43.45 35.35
C ARG A 58 -2.24 43.24 34.79
N PRO A 59 -2.09 42.52 33.65
CA PRO A 59 -0.78 42.23 33.09
C PRO A 59 -0.03 43.53 32.79
N VAL A 60 1.12 43.67 33.41
CA VAL A 60 2.12 44.71 33.14
C VAL A 60 2.99 44.17 32.00
N PRO A 61 3.50 44.94 31.17
CA PRO A 61 3.43 46.32 30.76
C PRO A 61 3.31 46.48 29.24
N ALA A 62 2.11 46.59 28.78
CA ALA A 62 1.86 46.95 27.39
C ALA A 62 2.56 48.26 26.98
N ALA A 63 2.64 49.22 27.89
CA ALA A 63 3.14 50.54 27.58
C ALA A 63 4.63 50.59 27.22
N THR A 64 5.50 49.90 27.98
CA THR A 64 6.95 49.91 27.70
C THR A 64 7.29 49.09 26.44
N LEU A 65 6.51 48.09 26.11
CA LEU A 65 6.64 47.34 24.86
C LEU A 65 6.13 48.16 23.66
N LEU A 66 5.03 48.90 23.85
CA LEU A 66 4.48 49.77 22.81
C LEU A 66 5.43 50.90 22.43
N GLU A 67 6.19 51.45 23.36
CA GLU A 67 7.20 52.51 23.11
C GLU A 67 8.26 52.09 22.09
N THR A 68 8.57 50.82 22.00
CA THR A 68 9.52 50.25 21.03
C THR A 68 8.86 49.70 19.78
N SER A 69 7.54 49.63 19.75
CA SER A 69 6.74 49.11 18.62
C SER A 69 6.65 50.12 17.46
N ILE A 70 6.41 49.61 16.26
CA ILE A 70 6.06 50.47 15.11
C ILE A 70 4.74 51.22 15.33
N HIS A 71 3.93 50.81 16.31
CA HIS A 71 2.67 51.42 16.69
C HIS A 71 2.80 52.40 17.88
N ALA A 72 4.03 52.79 18.24
CA ALA A 72 4.30 53.68 19.39
C ALA A 72 3.55 55.04 19.34
N SER A 73 3.10 55.48 18.17
CA SER A 73 2.35 56.70 17.98
C SER A 73 0.84 56.56 18.13
N LEU A 74 0.33 55.34 18.31
CA LEU A 74 -1.10 55.05 18.48
C LEU A 74 -1.49 55.09 19.97
N ASP A 75 -2.74 55.51 20.22
CA ASP A 75 -3.34 55.42 21.55
C ASP A 75 -3.85 53.97 21.82
N CYS A 76 -3.90 53.61 23.10
CA CYS A 76 -4.42 52.27 23.50
C CYS A 76 -5.83 52.02 22.98
N THR A 77 -6.64 53.05 22.88
CA THR A 77 -8.04 53.01 22.38
C THR A 77 -8.15 52.80 20.88
N ASP A 78 -7.08 53.06 20.10
CA ASP A 78 -7.09 52.80 18.66
C ASP A 78 -7.15 51.28 18.36
N CYS A 79 -6.57 50.48 19.27
CA CYS A 79 -6.62 49.01 19.19
C CYS A 79 -7.70 48.39 20.08
N HIS A 80 -7.91 48.98 21.28
CA HIS A 80 -8.88 48.53 22.28
C HIS A 80 -10.17 49.34 22.23
N ALA A 81 -10.85 49.38 21.09
CA ALA A 81 -12.01 50.20 20.78
C ALA A 81 -13.23 50.04 21.71
N GLY A 82 -13.26 49.01 22.53
CA GLY A 82 -14.36 48.78 23.51
C GLY A 82 -14.20 49.49 24.84
N VAL A 83 -13.08 50.18 25.05
CA VAL A 83 -12.79 50.91 26.31
C VAL A 83 -13.11 52.40 26.11
N SER A 84 -14.25 52.87 26.62
CA SER A 84 -14.63 54.29 26.53
C SER A 84 -13.88 55.07 27.59
N MET A 85 -13.22 56.17 27.18
CA MET A 85 -12.60 57.12 28.12
C MET A 85 -13.59 57.77 29.11
N LYS A 86 -14.92 57.68 28.81
CA LYS A 86 -15.96 58.14 29.75
C LYS A 86 -16.17 57.19 30.92
N ASP A 87 -15.82 55.92 30.75
CA ASP A 87 -15.95 54.88 31.77
C ASP A 87 -14.75 54.87 32.72
N LEU A 88 -13.69 55.66 32.41
CA LEU A 88 -12.46 55.80 33.20
C LEU A 88 -12.58 56.80 34.37
N ASN A 89 -13.77 57.34 34.64
CA ASN A 89 -14.07 58.03 35.90
C ASN A 89 -14.28 57.07 37.08
N LEU A 90 -13.85 55.82 36.90
CA LEU A 90 -13.86 54.78 37.92
C LEU A 90 -12.78 55.08 38.95
N ALA A 91 -13.14 55.05 40.24
CA ALA A 91 -12.20 55.11 41.33
C ALA A 91 -11.07 54.11 41.11
N GLU A 92 -9.85 54.40 41.56
CA GLU A 92 -8.61 53.60 41.41
C GLU A 92 -8.76 52.11 41.79
N SER A 93 -9.89 51.69 42.33
CA SER A 93 -10.21 50.37 42.84
C SER A 93 -11.06 49.49 41.92
N ASP A 94 -11.72 50.02 40.86
CA ASP A 94 -12.60 49.24 40.03
C ASP A 94 -11.94 48.85 38.69
N PRO A 95 -11.77 47.53 38.43
CA PRO A 95 -11.30 47.09 37.14
C PRO A 95 -12.38 47.36 36.06
N HIS A 96 -12.00 48.06 34.99
CA HIS A 96 -12.85 48.12 33.81
C HIS A 96 -13.07 46.71 33.25
N PRO A 97 -14.24 46.37 32.68
CA PRO A 97 -14.44 45.08 32.06
C PRO A 97 -13.39 44.87 30.94
N PRO A 98 -12.84 43.67 30.80
CA PRO A 98 -11.95 43.38 29.69
C PRO A 98 -12.67 43.72 28.38
N SER A 99 -11.97 44.41 27.46
CA SER A 99 -12.53 44.70 26.14
C SER A 99 -13.08 43.42 25.52
N ALA A 100 -14.38 43.34 25.37
CA ALA A 100 -15.05 42.19 24.73
C ALA A 100 -14.85 42.18 23.18
N THR A 101 -14.34 43.30 22.65
CA THR A 101 -14.11 43.44 21.21
C THR A 101 -12.69 43.00 20.90
N PRO A 102 -12.51 41.94 20.06
CA PRO A 102 -11.18 41.56 19.59
C PRO A 102 -10.54 42.74 18.85
N VAL A 103 -9.21 42.92 19.05
CA VAL A 103 -8.44 43.95 18.34
C VAL A 103 -8.56 43.71 16.83
N ALA A 104 -9.05 44.69 16.08
CA ALA A 104 -9.29 44.59 14.64
C ALA A 104 -8.11 45.18 13.84
N CYS A 105 -6.99 44.47 13.79
CA CYS A 105 -5.85 44.82 12.95
C CYS A 105 -6.24 45.11 11.49
N ALA A 106 -7.28 44.42 11.02
CA ALA A 106 -7.82 44.53 9.65
C ALA A 106 -8.36 45.92 9.29
N ASP A 107 -8.73 46.75 10.29
CA ASP A 107 -9.27 48.10 10.05
C ASP A 107 -8.21 49.05 9.47
N CYS A 108 -6.92 48.78 9.77
CA CYS A 108 -5.80 49.51 9.20
C CYS A 108 -4.98 48.70 8.19
N HIS A 109 -4.93 47.38 8.36
CA HIS A 109 -4.19 46.44 7.52
C HIS A 109 -5.11 45.67 6.59
N GLU A 110 -5.96 46.37 5.79
CA GLU A 110 -6.96 45.77 4.94
C GLU A 110 -6.39 44.81 3.87
N GLN A 111 -5.22 45.11 3.32
CA GLN A 111 -4.60 44.29 2.25
C GLN A 111 -4.11 42.96 2.81
N GLU A 112 -3.41 42.97 3.93
CA GLU A 112 -2.92 41.77 4.60
C GLU A 112 -4.09 40.89 5.07
N ALA A 113 -5.12 41.52 5.65
CA ALA A 113 -6.34 40.83 6.10
C ALA A 113 -7.12 40.22 4.93
N ALA A 114 -7.16 40.88 3.77
CA ALA A 114 -7.81 40.37 2.58
C ALA A 114 -7.12 39.11 2.03
N VAL A 115 -5.79 39.02 2.21
CA VAL A 115 -4.99 37.85 1.77
C VAL A 115 -5.03 36.73 2.82
N TYR A 116 -5.07 37.08 4.12
CA TYR A 116 -5.10 36.10 5.21
C TYR A 116 -6.49 35.48 5.34
N ARG A 117 -6.75 34.42 4.57
CA ARG A 117 -8.03 33.68 4.59
C ARG A 117 -7.91 32.30 5.18
N LYS A 118 -6.73 31.72 5.11
CA LYS A 118 -6.45 30.34 5.53
C LYS A 118 -5.09 30.25 6.18
N HIS A 119 -5.01 29.34 7.15
CA HIS A 119 -3.74 28.82 7.67
C HIS A 119 -3.76 27.30 7.58
N GLY A 120 -3.11 26.75 6.56
CA GLY A 120 -3.22 25.33 6.23
C GLY A 120 -4.64 24.95 5.77
N ARG A 121 -5.34 24.17 6.62
CA ARG A 121 -6.73 23.76 6.40
C ARG A 121 -7.75 24.63 7.14
N MET A 122 -7.28 25.43 8.11
CA MET A 122 -8.13 26.31 8.92
C MET A 122 -8.55 27.55 8.13
N GLU A 123 -9.79 28.01 8.32
CA GLU A 123 -10.34 29.19 7.64
C GLU A 123 -10.72 30.27 8.65
N VAL A 124 -10.42 31.52 8.33
CA VAL A 124 -10.77 32.69 9.15
C VAL A 124 -12.28 32.76 9.35
N GLY A 125 -12.69 32.89 10.62
CA GLY A 125 -14.11 32.98 10.99
C GLY A 125 -14.83 31.64 11.14
N MET A 126 -14.20 30.53 10.75
CA MET A 126 -14.77 29.18 10.90
C MET A 126 -14.06 28.34 11.97
N ASP A 127 -12.74 28.52 12.11
CA ASP A 127 -11.94 27.75 13.03
C ASP A 127 -11.45 28.63 14.19
N PRO A 128 -11.74 28.29 15.46
CA PRO A 128 -11.32 29.09 16.60
C PRO A 128 -9.80 29.01 16.87
N ASP A 129 -9.15 27.97 16.39
CA ASP A 129 -7.71 27.74 16.58
C ASP A 129 -6.82 28.41 15.51
N ILE A 130 -7.43 29.08 14.52
CA ILE A 130 -6.65 29.81 13.50
C ILE A 130 -5.82 30.90 14.16
N PRO A 131 -4.48 30.98 13.88
CA PRO A 131 -3.65 32.00 14.49
C PRO A 131 -4.10 33.41 14.11
N ARG A 132 -4.11 34.30 15.06
CA ARG A 132 -4.45 35.71 14.87
C ARG A 132 -3.19 36.52 14.55
N CYS A 133 -3.35 37.74 14.10
CA CYS A 133 -2.21 38.60 13.71
C CYS A 133 -1.15 38.70 14.81
N TRP A 134 -1.56 38.87 16.06
CA TRP A 134 -0.67 38.99 17.19
C TRP A 134 0.03 37.69 17.62
N ASP A 135 -0.49 36.51 17.23
CA ASP A 135 0.16 35.24 17.53
C ASP A 135 1.47 35.10 16.73
N CYS A 136 1.57 35.79 15.59
CA CYS A 136 2.77 35.84 14.77
C CYS A 136 3.60 37.13 15.00
N HIS A 137 2.94 38.29 15.04
CA HIS A 137 3.63 39.56 15.04
C HIS A 137 3.94 40.14 16.43
N GLY A 138 3.38 39.55 17.49
CA GLY A 138 3.33 40.14 18.82
C GLY A 138 2.13 41.09 18.98
N ALA A 139 1.81 41.43 20.22
CA ALA A 139 0.64 42.25 20.53
C ALA A 139 1.00 43.73 20.70
N HIS A 140 1.92 44.02 21.63
CA HIS A 140 2.34 45.38 21.96
C HIS A 140 3.78 45.69 21.51
N ASP A 141 4.54 44.64 21.21
CA ASP A 141 5.94 44.64 20.78
C ASP A 141 6.07 44.37 19.24
N VAL A 142 5.13 44.88 18.48
CA VAL A 142 5.15 44.71 17.01
C VAL A 142 6.32 45.48 16.42
N LEU A 143 7.31 44.74 15.90
CA LEU A 143 8.53 45.29 15.31
C LEU A 143 8.59 45.06 13.81
N PRO A 144 9.33 45.92 13.07
CA PRO A 144 9.57 45.68 11.65
C PRO A 144 10.17 44.29 11.41
N THR A 145 9.83 43.64 10.30
CA THR A 145 10.35 42.28 9.95
C THR A 145 11.88 42.25 9.84
N ALA A 146 12.52 43.38 9.56
CA ALA A 146 13.99 43.53 9.53
C ALA A 146 14.65 43.64 10.91
N ASP A 147 13.88 43.93 11.95
CA ASP A 147 14.41 44.02 13.31
C ASP A 147 14.68 42.62 13.86
N ARG A 148 15.88 42.41 14.41
CA ARG A 148 16.28 41.12 14.97
C ARG A 148 15.46 40.67 16.19
N GLN A 149 14.79 41.59 16.85
CA GLN A 149 13.90 41.29 17.98
C GLN A 149 12.46 40.97 17.53
N SER A 150 12.12 41.29 16.29
CA SER A 150 10.78 40.99 15.73
C SER A 150 10.47 39.48 15.77
N HIS A 151 9.27 39.12 16.20
CA HIS A 151 8.78 37.74 16.21
C HIS A 151 8.81 37.11 14.83
N VAL A 152 8.63 37.88 13.76
CA VAL A 152 8.62 37.44 12.37
C VAL A 152 9.95 37.64 11.64
N HIS A 153 11.01 38.08 12.37
CA HIS A 153 12.36 38.09 11.80
C HIS A 153 12.79 36.64 11.44
N PRO A 154 13.50 36.41 10.34
CA PRO A 154 13.86 35.05 9.88
C PRO A 154 14.51 34.15 10.95
N ILE A 155 15.32 34.74 11.87
CA ILE A 155 15.96 33.98 12.96
C ILE A 155 14.96 33.52 14.04
N ASN A 156 13.90 34.29 14.27
CA ASN A 156 12.91 34.06 15.32
C ASN A 156 11.70 33.29 14.82
N LEU A 157 11.44 33.31 13.50
CA LEU A 157 10.27 32.73 12.87
C LEU A 157 10.05 31.22 13.21
N PRO A 158 11.08 30.37 13.28
CA PRO A 158 10.89 28.97 13.73
C PRO A 158 10.38 28.88 15.18
N GLY A 159 10.76 29.81 16.02
CA GLY A 159 10.26 29.93 17.41
C GLY A 159 8.80 30.34 17.44
N THR A 160 8.40 31.30 16.62
CA THR A 160 7.02 31.76 16.49
C THR A 160 6.10 30.63 16.00
N CYS A 161 6.49 29.92 14.96
CA CYS A 161 5.72 28.77 14.48
C CYS A 161 5.64 27.64 15.51
N ARG A 162 6.67 27.46 16.32
CA ARG A 162 6.77 26.42 17.35
C ARG A 162 5.65 26.50 18.37
N THR A 163 5.21 27.70 18.75
CA THR A 163 4.19 27.88 19.79
C THR A 163 2.94 27.04 19.57
N CYS A 164 2.51 26.91 18.32
CA CYS A 164 1.36 26.08 17.93
C CYS A 164 1.77 24.71 17.35
N HIS A 165 2.79 24.64 16.48
CA HIS A 165 3.20 23.42 15.79
C HIS A 165 3.92 22.39 16.68
N THR A 166 4.14 22.68 17.97
CA THR A 166 4.59 21.69 18.97
C THR A 166 3.56 21.45 20.08
N ASP A 167 2.45 22.16 20.07
CA ASP A 167 1.33 21.91 20.97
C ASP A 167 0.66 20.60 20.60
N VAL A 168 0.64 19.65 21.54
CA VAL A 168 0.17 18.27 21.29
C VAL A 168 -1.33 18.25 21.02
N ASP A 169 -2.11 19.05 21.78
CA ASP A 169 -3.57 19.07 21.69
C ASP A 169 -4.03 19.70 20.38
N LEU A 170 -3.34 20.74 19.93
CA LEU A 170 -3.62 21.41 18.66
C LEU A 170 -3.21 20.54 17.47
N VAL A 171 -2.03 19.91 17.55
CA VAL A 171 -1.51 19.00 16.52
C VAL A 171 -2.43 17.78 16.35
N GLU A 172 -2.98 17.23 17.45
CA GLU A 172 -3.92 16.10 17.38
C GLU A 172 -5.30 16.52 16.86
N ARG A 173 -5.80 17.70 17.28
CA ARG A 173 -7.11 18.20 16.88
C ARG A 173 -7.21 18.50 15.38
N HIS A 174 -6.13 19.03 14.80
CA HIS A 174 -6.08 19.43 13.40
C HIS A 174 -5.36 18.42 12.49
N ASP A 175 -5.05 17.20 13.00
CA ASP A 175 -4.33 16.15 12.24
C ASP A 175 -3.06 16.69 11.54
N ILE A 176 -2.32 17.55 12.25
CA ILE A 176 -1.04 18.08 11.77
C ILE A 176 0.00 16.96 11.89
N LEU A 177 0.79 16.74 10.82
CA LEU A 177 1.80 15.69 10.79
C LEU A 177 2.75 15.79 12.00
N ARG A 178 2.88 14.69 12.75
CA ARG A 178 3.61 14.59 14.02
C ARG A 178 5.15 14.59 13.87
N ASP A 179 5.70 14.80 12.69
CA ASP A 179 7.13 14.62 12.38
C ASP A 179 8.06 15.69 12.97
N LYS A 180 7.63 16.40 14.00
CA LYS A 180 8.43 17.42 14.70
C LYS A 180 9.12 18.39 13.71
N PRO A 181 8.37 19.05 12.80
CA PRO A 181 8.93 19.80 11.68
C PRO A 181 9.93 20.86 12.13
N ILE A 182 9.68 21.52 13.26
CA ILE A 182 10.56 22.55 13.83
C ILE A 182 11.93 21.96 14.22
N LYS A 183 11.93 20.82 14.94
CA LYS A 183 13.17 20.17 15.36
C LYS A 183 13.99 19.68 14.15
N LEU A 184 13.30 19.12 13.14
CA LEU A 184 13.92 18.67 11.90
C LEU A 184 14.51 19.87 11.14
N TYR A 185 13.75 20.96 10.99
CA TYR A 185 14.24 22.18 10.36
C TYR A 185 15.48 22.71 11.07
N GLU A 186 15.48 22.82 12.40
CA GLU A 186 16.63 23.29 13.19
C GLU A 186 17.90 22.44 12.98
N SER A 187 17.72 21.15 12.71
CA SER A 187 18.83 20.23 12.41
C SER A 187 19.26 20.25 10.94
N SER A 188 18.45 20.85 10.06
CA SER A 188 18.69 20.94 8.62
C SER A 188 19.83 21.89 8.23
N VAL A 189 20.23 21.86 6.97
CA VAL A 189 21.19 22.82 6.43
C VAL A 189 20.64 24.26 6.47
N HIS A 190 19.35 24.44 6.18
CA HIS A 190 18.69 25.73 6.19
C HIS A 190 18.62 26.31 7.61
N GLY A 191 18.11 25.56 8.57
CA GLY A 191 18.00 26.00 9.96
C GLY A 191 19.34 26.26 10.63
N LYS A 192 20.37 25.46 10.32
CA LYS A 192 21.74 25.73 10.81
C LYS A 192 22.34 26.98 10.20
N ALA A 193 22.10 27.22 8.91
CA ALA A 193 22.61 28.41 8.22
C ALA A 193 21.91 29.71 8.74
N SER A 194 20.58 29.67 8.89
CA SER A 194 19.81 30.77 9.46
C SER A 194 20.29 31.14 10.85
N ARG A 195 20.48 30.19 11.77
CA ARG A 195 20.99 30.41 13.11
C ARG A 195 22.42 31.00 13.16
N LYS A 196 23.22 30.72 12.12
CA LYS A 196 24.57 31.31 11.97
C LYS A 196 24.52 32.71 11.36
N GLY A 197 23.34 33.29 11.12
CA GLY A 197 23.15 34.61 10.59
C GLY A 197 23.11 34.74 9.08
N LEU A 198 22.99 33.61 8.37
CA LEU A 198 22.77 33.60 6.91
C LEU A 198 21.26 33.78 6.62
N TYR A 199 20.82 35.04 6.58
CA TYR A 199 19.39 35.38 6.46
C TYR A 199 18.77 35.08 5.11
N VAL A 200 19.56 34.80 4.08
CA VAL A 200 19.08 34.30 2.77
C VAL A 200 18.78 32.80 2.79
N SER A 201 19.08 32.12 3.90
CA SER A 201 18.72 30.73 4.08
C SER A 201 17.21 30.60 4.28
N ALA A 202 16.59 29.65 3.57
CA ALA A 202 15.15 29.44 3.62
C ALA A 202 14.65 29.19 5.05
N THR A 203 13.56 29.85 5.40
CA THR A 203 12.80 29.69 6.65
C THR A 203 11.41 29.11 6.36
N CYS A 204 10.54 29.03 7.36
CA CYS A 204 9.24 28.38 7.20
C CYS A 204 8.40 29.02 6.08
N ASN A 205 8.33 30.37 6.08
CA ASN A 205 7.56 31.13 5.11
C ASN A 205 8.10 31.02 3.67
N ASP A 206 9.41 30.85 3.47
CA ASP A 206 9.98 30.75 2.13
C ASP A 206 9.48 29.50 1.38
N CYS A 207 9.14 28.45 2.14
CA CYS A 207 8.57 27.22 1.58
C CYS A 207 7.04 27.20 1.62
N HIS A 208 6.41 27.76 2.68
CA HIS A 208 4.99 27.60 2.94
C HIS A 208 4.11 28.76 2.48
N SER A 209 4.70 29.92 2.13
CA SER A 209 3.92 31.07 1.64
C SER A 209 3.56 30.96 0.17
N ALA A 210 2.28 30.84 -0.11
CA ALA A 210 1.77 30.88 -1.47
C ALA A 210 1.71 32.32 -2.02
N PRO A 211 1.87 32.54 -3.32
CA PRO A 211 1.65 33.86 -3.93
C PRO A 211 0.20 34.30 -3.74
N ASP A 212 0.00 35.59 -3.57
CA ASP A 212 -1.31 36.22 -3.59
C ASP A 212 -1.88 36.29 -5.03
N PRO A 213 -3.11 36.76 -5.21
CA PRO A 213 -3.71 36.89 -6.53
C PRO A 213 -2.92 37.80 -7.51
N ASP A 214 -2.14 38.72 -6.99
CA ASP A 214 -1.27 39.64 -7.74
C ASP A 214 0.11 39.03 -8.03
N GLY A 215 0.34 37.79 -7.59
CA GLY A 215 1.59 37.05 -7.77
C GLY A 215 2.67 37.38 -6.75
N LYS A 216 2.41 38.25 -5.76
CA LYS A 216 3.34 38.57 -4.68
C LYS A 216 3.28 37.48 -3.60
N ARG A 217 4.42 36.95 -3.21
CA ARG A 217 4.49 36.00 -2.08
C ARG A 217 4.43 36.74 -0.76
N THR A 218 3.44 36.39 0.03
CA THR A 218 3.25 36.92 1.37
C THR A 218 3.14 35.78 2.39
N ALA A 219 3.70 35.98 3.58
CA ALA A 219 3.57 35.02 4.67
C ALA A 219 2.13 34.88 5.19
N HIS A 220 1.19 35.70 4.68
CA HIS A 220 -0.22 35.67 5.07
C HIS A 220 -1.04 34.62 4.29
N ARG A 221 -0.48 33.95 3.27
CA ARG A 221 -1.17 32.91 2.52
C ARG A 221 -0.48 31.56 2.69
N ILE A 222 -0.73 30.90 3.80
CA ILE A 222 -0.21 29.55 4.09
C ILE A 222 -1.30 28.54 3.77
N LEU A 223 -1.08 27.71 2.73
CA LEU A 223 -2.04 26.74 2.22
C LEU A 223 -1.61 25.31 2.54
N SER A 224 -2.62 24.41 2.62
CA SER A 224 -2.39 22.99 2.78
C SER A 224 -1.61 22.41 1.58
N ALA A 225 -0.82 21.36 1.80
CA ALA A 225 -0.14 20.64 0.72
C ALA A 225 -1.10 19.98 -0.30
N ALA A 226 -2.38 19.84 0.04
CA ALA A 226 -3.41 19.34 -0.86
C ALA A 226 -3.98 20.43 -1.79
N ASP A 227 -3.77 21.70 -1.48
CA ASP A 227 -4.23 22.83 -2.29
C ASP A 227 -3.30 23.03 -3.49
N ARG A 228 -3.87 23.14 -4.69
CA ARG A 228 -3.10 23.29 -5.94
C ARG A 228 -2.29 24.59 -6.00
N ASP A 229 -2.74 25.62 -5.32
CA ASP A 229 -2.05 26.91 -5.26
C ASP A 229 -0.93 26.92 -4.19
N SER A 230 -0.87 25.90 -3.35
CA SER A 230 0.16 25.79 -2.32
C SER A 230 1.54 25.61 -2.94
N THR A 231 2.53 26.33 -2.42
CA THR A 231 3.94 26.16 -2.80
C THR A 231 4.50 24.79 -2.46
N ILE A 232 3.90 24.11 -1.49
CA ILE A 232 4.25 22.75 -1.09
C ILE A 232 3.33 21.68 -1.71
N TYR A 233 2.46 22.07 -2.65
CA TYR A 233 1.76 21.09 -3.48
C TYR A 233 2.75 20.33 -4.35
N HIS A 234 2.57 19.01 -4.49
CA HIS A 234 3.54 18.11 -5.13
C HIS A 234 4.16 18.67 -6.41
N PHE A 235 3.35 19.20 -7.33
CA PHE A 235 3.83 19.71 -8.63
C PHE A 235 4.51 21.08 -8.54
N ASN A 236 4.32 21.82 -7.45
CA ASN A 236 4.89 23.17 -7.26
C ASN A 236 6.22 23.13 -6.48
N ILE A 237 6.52 22.01 -5.77
CA ILE A 237 7.74 21.86 -4.97
C ILE A 237 9.03 22.18 -5.76
N PRO A 238 9.22 21.70 -7.01
CA PRO A 238 10.45 22.00 -7.75
C PRO A 238 10.64 23.50 -7.98
N ASP A 239 9.58 24.23 -8.29
CA ASP A 239 9.64 25.67 -8.54
C ASP A 239 9.82 26.44 -7.22
N THR A 240 9.29 25.96 -6.12
CA THR A 240 9.52 26.51 -4.78
C THR A 240 10.98 26.40 -4.38
N CYS A 241 11.60 25.25 -4.52
CA CYS A 241 13.04 25.07 -4.31
C CYS A 241 13.87 25.89 -5.33
N GLY A 242 13.39 25.95 -6.55
CA GLY A 242 14.02 26.61 -7.69
C GLY A 242 14.22 28.12 -7.53
N GLN A 243 13.49 28.77 -6.63
CA GLN A 243 13.69 30.20 -6.36
C GLN A 243 15.09 30.52 -5.88
N CYS A 244 15.70 29.60 -5.14
CA CYS A 244 17.08 29.73 -4.66
C CYS A 244 18.02 28.75 -5.40
N HIS A 245 17.57 27.53 -5.70
CA HIS A 245 18.33 26.46 -6.32
C HIS A 245 18.12 26.38 -7.84
N GLN A 246 18.28 27.50 -8.56
CA GLN A 246 17.90 27.65 -9.97
C GLN A 246 18.59 26.67 -10.91
N SER A 247 19.91 26.48 -10.78
CA SER A 247 20.64 25.56 -11.68
C SER A 247 20.24 24.11 -11.52
N VAL A 248 20.04 23.69 -10.25
CA VAL A 248 19.62 22.32 -9.89
C VAL A 248 18.20 22.07 -10.39
N THR A 249 17.31 23.04 -10.26
CA THR A 249 15.92 22.93 -10.73
C THR A 249 15.85 22.87 -12.25
N LYS A 250 16.70 23.62 -12.95
CA LYS A 250 16.83 23.48 -14.41
C LYS A 250 17.22 22.08 -14.81
N ASP A 251 18.27 21.51 -14.19
CA ASP A 251 18.73 20.15 -14.44
C ASP A 251 17.64 19.11 -14.14
N TYR A 252 16.90 19.30 -13.04
CA TYR A 252 15.78 18.44 -12.69
C TYR A 252 14.69 18.45 -13.76
N TRP A 253 14.29 19.63 -14.26
CA TRP A 253 13.27 19.76 -15.30
C TRP A 253 13.70 19.19 -16.66
N GLU A 254 15.00 19.14 -16.96
CA GLU A 254 15.56 18.46 -18.13
C GLU A 254 15.60 16.94 -17.94
N GLY A 255 15.66 16.46 -16.70
CA GLY A 255 15.70 15.06 -16.35
C GLY A 255 14.38 14.32 -16.56
N ILE A 256 14.43 13.00 -16.54
CA ILE A 256 13.25 12.13 -16.75
C ILE A 256 12.19 12.33 -15.66
N HIS A 257 12.59 12.48 -14.41
CA HIS A 257 11.68 12.69 -13.30
C HIS A 257 10.89 13.99 -13.46
N GLY A 258 11.57 15.11 -13.76
CA GLY A 258 10.92 16.40 -14.02
C GLY A 258 9.99 16.35 -15.21
N LYS A 259 10.37 15.67 -16.31
CA LYS A 259 9.52 15.47 -17.48
C LYS A 259 8.22 14.73 -17.15
N PHE A 260 8.26 13.73 -16.27
CA PHE A 260 7.06 13.02 -15.81
C PHE A 260 6.19 13.88 -14.89
N VAL A 261 6.81 14.66 -13.98
CA VAL A 261 6.08 15.63 -13.14
C VAL A 261 5.33 16.65 -14.01
N LYS A 262 5.97 17.21 -15.05
CA LYS A 262 5.31 18.11 -16.01
C LYS A 262 4.12 17.48 -16.75
N ARG A 263 4.09 16.15 -16.86
CA ARG A 263 2.96 15.40 -17.45
C ARG A 263 1.85 15.07 -16.45
N GLY A 264 1.98 15.51 -15.19
CA GLY A 264 1.00 15.24 -14.14
C GLY A 264 1.18 13.88 -13.44
N GLU A 265 2.33 13.21 -13.58
CA GLU A 265 2.58 11.92 -12.94
C GLU A 265 2.98 12.11 -11.45
N VAL A 266 2.03 11.95 -10.55
CA VAL A 266 2.23 12.05 -9.08
C VAL A 266 3.25 11.05 -8.53
N ALA A 267 3.40 9.89 -9.18
CA ALA A 267 4.36 8.88 -8.77
C ALA A 267 5.82 9.27 -9.09
N SER A 268 6.04 10.33 -9.90
CA SER A 268 7.39 10.81 -10.17
C SER A 268 7.92 11.63 -8.99
N PRO A 269 9.17 11.37 -8.53
CA PRO A 269 9.71 12.04 -7.35
C PRO A 269 10.00 13.52 -7.62
N VAL A 270 9.70 14.36 -6.64
CA VAL A 270 10.12 15.77 -6.56
C VAL A 270 11.24 15.94 -5.52
N CYS A 271 11.75 17.13 -5.34
CA CYS A 271 12.93 17.42 -4.50
C CYS A 271 12.85 16.79 -3.10
N THR A 272 11.69 16.89 -2.45
CA THR A 272 11.47 16.37 -1.09
C THR A 272 11.53 14.86 -0.97
N HIS A 273 11.25 14.12 -2.03
CA HIS A 273 11.33 12.64 -2.03
C HIS A 273 12.78 12.13 -1.89
N CYS A 274 13.74 12.92 -2.37
CA CYS A 274 15.15 12.58 -2.28
C CYS A 274 15.82 13.23 -1.06
N HIS A 275 15.54 14.52 -0.81
CA HIS A 275 16.22 15.32 0.19
C HIS A 275 15.51 15.38 1.55
N GLY A 276 14.26 14.91 1.63
CA GLY A 276 13.38 15.11 2.77
C GLY A 276 12.72 16.49 2.74
N GLU A 277 11.81 16.74 3.69
CA GLU A 277 11.01 17.97 3.75
C GLU A 277 11.63 19.00 4.69
N HIS A 278 11.56 18.76 5.99
CA HIS A 278 12.05 19.68 7.04
C HIS A 278 13.48 19.38 7.46
N GLY A 279 13.90 18.13 7.41
CA GLY A 279 15.21 17.63 7.84
C GLY A 279 16.23 17.54 6.71
N ILE A 280 16.31 18.53 5.82
CA ILE A 280 17.23 18.52 4.68
C ILE A 280 18.67 18.58 5.16
N ILE A 281 19.42 17.48 4.96
CA ILE A 281 20.79 17.31 5.43
C ILE A 281 21.75 17.35 4.23
N SER A 282 22.96 17.90 4.42
CA SER A 282 23.99 17.94 3.38
C SER A 282 24.29 16.54 2.81
N PRO A 283 24.50 16.40 1.50
CA PRO A 283 24.93 15.12 0.91
C PRO A 283 26.24 14.57 1.50
N SER A 284 27.09 15.45 2.04
CA SER A 284 28.33 15.06 2.73
C SER A 284 28.13 14.48 4.14
N ASP A 285 26.95 14.65 4.74
CA ASP A 285 26.64 14.05 6.03
C ASP A 285 26.24 12.58 5.83
N PRO A 286 26.89 11.62 6.51
CA PRO A 286 26.57 10.19 6.35
C PRO A 286 25.13 9.83 6.71
N ARG A 287 24.41 10.66 7.45
CA ARG A 287 23.00 10.47 7.82
C ARG A 287 22.05 10.90 6.72
N SER A 288 22.50 11.67 5.74
CA SER A 288 21.67 12.13 4.64
C SER A 288 21.20 10.97 3.77
N PRO A 289 19.91 10.91 3.40
CA PRO A 289 19.41 9.89 2.46
C PRO A 289 20.09 9.96 1.09
N VAL A 290 20.59 11.15 0.71
CA VAL A 290 21.33 11.37 -0.55
C VAL A 290 22.84 11.31 -0.38
N SER A 291 23.36 10.87 0.78
CA SER A 291 24.78 10.61 0.97
C SER A 291 25.26 9.45 0.08
N ALA A 292 26.56 9.43 -0.24
CA ALA A 292 27.13 8.39 -1.08
C ALA A 292 26.83 6.97 -0.58
N ALA A 293 26.80 6.77 0.74
CA ALA A 293 26.52 5.46 1.35
C ALA A 293 25.03 5.06 1.30
N ARG A 294 24.10 6.02 1.21
CA ARG A 294 22.67 5.75 1.40
C ARG A 294 21.81 5.97 0.16
N VAL A 295 22.30 6.74 -0.82
CA VAL A 295 21.50 7.14 -1.99
C VAL A 295 20.91 5.97 -2.75
N ALA A 296 21.64 4.86 -2.87
CA ALA A 296 21.16 3.68 -3.58
C ALA A 296 19.96 3.03 -2.86
N GLU A 297 20.10 2.75 -1.56
CA GLU A 297 19.11 1.99 -0.80
C GLU A 297 17.96 2.86 -0.26
N GLN A 298 18.25 4.08 0.19
CA GLN A 298 17.26 4.94 0.85
C GLN A 298 16.53 5.88 -0.11
N THR A 299 17.19 6.29 -1.20
CA THR A 299 16.61 7.28 -2.13
C THR A 299 16.12 6.64 -3.42
N CYS A 300 16.95 5.86 -4.11
CA CYS A 300 16.61 5.32 -5.43
C CYS A 300 15.76 4.04 -5.33
N ALA A 301 16.17 3.12 -4.46
CA ALA A 301 15.56 1.79 -4.37
C ALA A 301 14.05 1.77 -4.02
N PRO A 302 13.52 2.60 -3.12
CA PRO A 302 12.09 2.55 -2.77
C PRO A 302 11.15 2.66 -3.98
N CYS A 303 11.59 3.38 -5.03
CA CYS A 303 10.84 3.48 -6.28
C CYS A 303 11.33 2.48 -7.33
N HIS A 304 12.65 2.36 -7.53
CA HIS A 304 13.23 1.53 -8.60
C HIS A 304 13.22 0.02 -8.33
N GLU A 305 12.95 -0.42 -7.09
CA GLU A 305 12.63 -1.81 -6.75
C GLU A 305 11.12 -2.06 -6.61
N SER A 306 10.29 -1.01 -6.78
CA SER A 306 8.85 -1.18 -6.78
C SER A 306 8.40 -1.85 -8.07
N ALA A 307 7.95 -3.09 -7.98
CA ALA A 307 7.45 -3.85 -9.10
C ALA A 307 6.36 -3.08 -9.89
N ARG A 308 5.43 -2.46 -9.15
CA ARG A 308 4.35 -1.66 -9.74
C ARG A 308 4.86 -0.48 -10.56
N LEU A 309 5.84 0.26 -10.04
CA LEU A 309 6.38 1.42 -10.75
C LEU A 309 7.25 0.99 -11.92
N ASN A 310 8.06 -0.04 -11.75
CA ASN A 310 8.92 -0.55 -12.80
C ASN A 310 8.12 -1.04 -14.01
N GLU A 311 7.05 -1.77 -13.77
CA GLU A 311 6.17 -2.24 -14.83
C GLU A 311 5.37 -1.11 -15.48
N LYS A 312 4.84 -0.17 -14.66
CA LYS A 312 4.08 0.98 -15.18
C LYS A 312 4.91 1.84 -16.14
N TYR A 313 6.17 2.08 -15.80
CA TYR A 313 7.04 2.99 -16.55
C TYR A 313 8.08 2.27 -17.44
N GLY A 314 8.03 0.96 -17.53
CA GLY A 314 8.97 0.17 -18.33
C GLY A 314 10.41 0.20 -17.80
N VAL A 315 10.59 0.46 -16.51
CA VAL A 315 11.90 0.45 -15.85
C VAL A 315 12.26 -1.01 -15.53
N PRO A 316 13.42 -1.51 -15.94
CA PRO A 316 13.81 -2.87 -15.61
C PRO A 316 13.98 -3.06 -14.10
N ALA A 317 13.43 -4.14 -13.59
CA ALA A 317 13.48 -4.52 -12.18
C ALA A 317 14.85 -5.06 -11.74
N GLY A 318 15.09 -5.18 -10.42
CA GLY A 318 16.31 -5.79 -9.86
C GLY A 318 17.55 -4.91 -9.97
N ARG A 319 17.42 -3.60 -10.17
CA ARG A 319 18.55 -2.69 -10.37
C ARG A 319 19.36 -2.50 -9.09
N LEU A 320 18.71 -2.35 -7.94
CA LEU A 320 19.44 -2.32 -6.67
C LEU A 320 20.13 -3.64 -6.41
N ARG A 321 19.43 -4.76 -6.59
CA ARG A 321 20.00 -6.09 -6.35
C ARG A 321 21.23 -6.33 -7.19
N SER A 322 21.16 -6.05 -8.50
CA SER A 322 22.32 -6.20 -9.40
C SER A 322 23.46 -5.25 -9.05
N TYR A 323 23.18 -4.03 -8.61
CA TYR A 323 24.18 -3.10 -8.11
C TYR A 323 24.83 -3.64 -6.82
N VAL A 324 24.02 -4.06 -5.86
CA VAL A 324 24.49 -4.57 -4.55
C VAL A 324 25.38 -5.81 -4.71
N ASP A 325 25.10 -6.66 -5.69
CA ASP A 325 25.89 -7.85 -6.02
C ASP A 325 27.12 -7.52 -6.88
N SER A 326 27.23 -6.30 -7.41
CA SER A 326 28.40 -5.84 -8.16
C SER A 326 29.59 -5.50 -7.24
N TYR A 327 30.80 -5.37 -7.81
CA TYR A 327 31.97 -4.93 -7.06
C TYR A 327 31.77 -3.58 -6.39
N HIS A 328 31.09 -2.61 -7.06
CA HIS A 328 30.77 -1.31 -6.52
C HIS A 328 29.84 -1.42 -5.30
N GLY A 329 28.79 -2.20 -5.42
CA GLY A 329 27.84 -2.41 -4.32
C GLY A 329 28.45 -3.13 -3.12
N LEU A 330 29.29 -4.15 -3.36
CA LEU A 330 30.00 -4.86 -2.30
C LEU A 330 30.95 -3.93 -1.52
N LYS A 331 31.67 -3.06 -2.22
CA LYS A 331 32.53 -2.06 -1.59
C LYS A 331 31.78 -0.99 -0.85
N ALA A 332 30.64 -0.53 -1.40
CA ALA A 332 29.76 0.42 -0.72
C ALA A 332 29.20 -0.17 0.59
N LYS A 333 28.79 -1.44 0.59
CA LYS A 333 28.39 -2.17 1.80
C LYS A 333 29.51 -2.29 2.84
N ALA A 334 30.74 -2.39 2.37
CA ALA A 334 31.91 -2.41 3.25
C ALA A 334 32.26 -1.03 3.83
N GLY A 335 31.46 0.02 3.52
CA GLY A 335 31.62 1.38 4.06
C GLY A 335 32.50 2.30 3.22
N ASP A 336 32.91 1.90 2.02
CA ASP A 336 33.69 2.75 1.11
C ASP A 336 32.77 3.79 0.44
N VAL A 337 32.94 5.06 0.83
CA VAL A 337 32.15 6.19 0.34
C VAL A 337 32.64 6.76 -1.00
N HIS A 338 33.82 6.33 -1.47
CA HIS A 338 34.42 6.78 -2.73
C HIS A 338 34.01 5.92 -3.92
N VAL A 339 33.34 4.84 -3.64
CA VAL A 339 32.88 3.91 -4.67
C VAL A 339 31.68 4.49 -5.42
N ALA A 340 31.59 4.19 -6.73
CA ALA A 340 30.49 4.61 -7.56
C ALA A 340 29.15 4.08 -7.04
N ASN A 341 28.15 4.94 -6.96
CA ASN A 341 26.76 4.64 -6.61
C ASN A 341 25.81 5.01 -7.78
N CYS A 342 24.51 4.90 -7.57
CA CYS A 342 23.53 5.20 -8.61
C CYS A 342 23.72 6.61 -9.21
N ALA A 343 23.88 7.62 -8.35
CA ALA A 343 24.04 9.01 -8.79
C ALA A 343 25.39 9.27 -9.51
N SER A 344 26.44 8.50 -9.18
CA SER A 344 27.75 8.63 -9.84
C SER A 344 27.70 8.27 -11.34
N CYS A 345 26.82 7.30 -11.69
CA CYS A 345 26.68 6.87 -13.08
C CYS A 345 25.52 7.58 -13.79
N HIS A 346 24.37 7.72 -13.11
CA HIS A 346 23.12 8.24 -13.70
C HIS A 346 22.95 9.76 -13.57
N GLY A 347 23.81 10.44 -12.79
CA GLY A 347 23.60 11.81 -12.35
C GLY A 347 22.59 11.89 -11.20
N ALA A 348 22.54 13.06 -10.54
CA ALA A 348 21.65 13.30 -9.40
C ALA A 348 20.35 14.00 -9.80
N HIS A 349 20.41 15.07 -10.57
CA HIS A 349 19.27 15.91 -10.90
C HIS A 349 18.85 15.77 -12.36
N ARG A 350 19.82 15.78 -13.30
CA ARG A 350 19.58 15.57 -14.73
C ARG A 350 19.71 14.10 -15.10
N ILE A 351 18.80 13.28 -14.58
CA ILE A 351 18.80 11.84 -14.87
C ILE A 351 18.12 11.62 -16.22
N LEU A 352 18.87 11.06 -17.19
CA LEU A 352 18.38 10.81 -18.54
C LEU A 352 18.32 9.31 -18.84
N PRO A 353 17.38 8.86 -19.70
CA PRO A 353 17.34 7.49 -20.19
C PRO A 353 18.63 7.10 -20.89
N SER A 354 19.01 5.83 -20.85
CA SER A 354 20.23 5.30 -21.51
C SER A 354 20.20 5.45 -23.05
N VAL A 355 19.03 5.62 -23.64
CA VAL A 355 18.86 5.84 -25.08
C VAL A 355 19.09 7.30 -25.51
N ASP A 356 19.15 8.24 -24.56
CA ASP A 356 19.42 9.65 -24.85
C ASP A 356 20.92 9.85 -25.04
N PRO A 357 21.37 10.38 -26.21
CA PRO A 357 22.80 10.59 -26.48
C PRO A 357 23.50 11.51 -25.47
N SER A 358 22.77 12.37 -24.76
CA SER A 358 23.31 13.27 -23.75
C SER A 358 23.35 12.63 -22.34
N SER A 359 22.83 11.41 -22.19
CA SER A 359 22.90 10.66 -20.94
C SER A 359 24.31 10.21 -20.61
N SER A 360 24.72 10.34 -19.35
CA SER A 360 26.02 9.83 -18.87
C SER A 360 26.18 8.32 -19.08
N ILE A 361 25.07 7.58 -19.09
CA ILE A 361 25.02 6.13 -19.28
C ILE A 361 24.68 5.71 -20.72
N HIS A 362 24.64 6.63 -21.67
CA HIS A 362 24.55 6.28 -23.09
C HIS A 362 25.85 5.58 -23.53
N ALA A 363 25.74 4.58 -24.41
CA ALA A 363 26.87 3.72 -24.79
C ALA A 363 28.14 4.51 -25.26
N THR A 364 27.94 5.64 -25.95
CA THR A 364 29.03 6.52 -26.39
C THR A 364 29.70 7.30 -25.26
N ASN A 365 29.03 7.46 -24.11
CA ASN A 365 29.53 8.26 -23.00
C ASN A 365 30.09 7.42 -21.86
N LEU A 366 29.87 6.08 -21.85
CA LEU A 366 30.26 5.19 -20.76
C LEU A 366 31.77 5.24 -20.49
N GLN A 367 32.62 5.28 -21.53
CA GLN A 367 34.07 5.35 -21.34
C GLN A 367 34.48 6.62 -20.58
N ARG A 368 33.81 7.74 -20.84
CA ARG A 368 34.04 9.00 -20.09
C ARG A 368 33.51 8.89 -18.66
N THR A 369 32.31 8.42 -18.50
CA THR A 369 31.65 8.30 -17.17
C THR A 369 32.39 7.34 -16.24
N CYS A 370 32.80 6.18 -16.74
CA CYS A 370 33.67 5.25 -15.99
C CYS A 370 35.06 5.80 -15.77
N GLY A 371 35.61 6.55 -16.77
CA GLY A 371 36.94 7.14 -16.76
C GLY A 371 37.18 8.19 -15.68
N GLU A 372 36.08 8.80 -15.11
CA GLU A 372 36.18 9.71 -13.97
C GLU A 372 36.83 9.06 -12.75
N CYS A 373 36.60 7.76 -12.54
CA CYS A 373 37.19 6.99 -11.45
C CYS A 373 38.21 5.95 -11.93
N HIS A 374 38.08 5.47 -13.17
CA HIS A 374 38.96 4.45 -13.78
C HIS A 374 39.82 5.04 -14.92
N PRO A 375 40.92 5.71 -14.62
CA PRO A 375 41.79 6.27 -15.67
C PRO A 375 42.20 5.19 -16.69
N ASN A 376 42.10 5.50 -17.98
CA ASN A 376 42.44 4.61 -19.09
C ASN A 376 41.56 3.36 -19.24
N ILE A 377 40.32 3.37 -18.75
CA ILE A 377 39.37 2.27 -18.97
C ILE A 377 39.20 2.03 -20.48
N SER A 378 39.28 0.77 -20.92
CA SER A 378 39.00 0.44 -22.31
C SER A 378 37.49 0.56 -22.63
N ALA A 379 37.15 0.94 -23.87
CA ALA A 379 35.76 1.00 -24.31
C ALA A 379 35.06 -0.34 -24.14
N GLN A 380 35.75 -1.45 -24.31
CA GLN A 380 35.21 -2.79 -24.16
C GLN A 380 34.79 -3.08 -22.69
N LEU A 381 35.61 -2.69 -21.72
CA LEU A 381 35.31 -2.86 -20.30
C LEU A 381 34.20 -1.88 -19.84
N ALA A 382 34.25 -0.64 -20.32
CA ALA A 382 33.21 0.36 -20.01
C ALA A 382 31.80 -0.05 -20.49
N ASN A 383 31.70 -0.79 -21.60
CA ASN A 383 30.45 -1.29 -22.14
C ASN A 383 29.99 -2.62 -21.49
N THR A 384 30.68 -3.13 -20.47
CA THR A 384 30.26 -4.32 -19.74
C THR A 384 29.01 -3.96 -18.92
N PRO A 385 27.90 -4.72 -19.04
CA PRO A 385 26.69 -4.43 -18.29
C PRO A 385 26.88 -4.55 -16.78
N ILE A 386 26.60 -3.47 -16.03
CA ILE A 386 26.74 -3.44 -14.56
C ILE A 386 25.50 -4.02 -13.88
N HIS A 387 24.35 -3.91 -14.54
CA HIS A 387 23.07 -4.39 -14.02
C HIS A 387 22.70 -5.80 -14.50
N GLU A 388 23.69 -6.63 -14.80
CA GLU A 388 23.44 -8.06 -15.02
C GLU A 388 23.58 -8.82 -13.71
N THR A 389 22.58 -9.65 -13.44
CA THR A 389 22.66 -10.63 -12.34
C THR A 389 23.59 -11.76 -12.77
N ALA A 390 24.27 -12.39 -11.82
CA ALA A 390 25.12 -13.57 -12.05
C ALA A 390 24.38 -14.71 -12.81
N ALA A 391 23.06 -14.66 -12.89
CA ALA A 391 22.22 -15.56 -13.66
C ALA A 391 22.26 -15.30 -15.19
N GLY A 392 22.65 -14.09 -15.64
CA GLY A 392 22.71 -13.72 -17.07
C GLY A 392 23.99 -14.17 -17.80
N LEU A 393 25.08 -14.37 -17.06
CA LEU A 393 26.40 -14.70 -17.61
C LEU A 393 26.60 -16.22 -17.72
N LYS A 394 25.88 -16.90 -18.62
CA LYS A 394 26.09 -18.34 -18.78
C LYS A 394 26.41 -18.72 -20.21
N THR A 395 27.68 -18.51 -20.57
CA THR A 395 28.31 -19.12 -21.74
C THR A 395 29.33 -20.20 -21.29
N GLY A 396 29.60 -21.21 -22.10
CA GLY A 396 30.58 -22.26 -21.80
C GLY A 396 30.10 -23.29 -20.75
N TRP A 397 31.06 -23.83 -19.98
CA TRP A 397 30.83 -24.90 -18.99
C TRP A 397 29.72 -24.60 -17.95
N PRO A 398 29.60 -23.39 -17.37
CA PRO A 398 28.54 -23.07 -16.44
C PRO A 398 27.15 -23.28 -17.07
N ARG A 399 26.94 -22.89 -18.34
CA ARG A 399 25.69 -23.10 -19.06
C ARG A 399 25.41 -24.57 -19.28
N PHE A 400 26.43 -25.35 -19.68
CA PHE A 400 26.32 -26.80 -19.88
C PHE A 400 25.83 -27.49 -18.60
N PHE A 401 26.48 -27.26 -17.45
CA PHE A 401 26.05 -27.87 -16.19
C PHE A 401 24.68 -27.39 -15.74
N THR A 402 24.36 -26.11 -15.93
CA THR A 402 23.03 -25.60 -15.60
C THR A 402 21.94 -26.33 -16.40
N VAL A 403 22.12 -26.48 -17.71
CA VAL A 403 21.16 -27.18 -18.59
C VAL A 403 21.11 -28.67 -18.25
N LEU A 404 22.24 -29.31 -17.99
CA LEU A 404 22.31 -30.70 -17.57
C LEU A 404 21.52 -30.92 -16.26
N TYR A 405 21.70 -30.07 -15.25
CA TYR A 405 20.94 -30.19 -14.00
C TYR A 405 19.45 -29.93 -14.18
N TYR A 406 19.04 -28.99 -15.05
CA TYR A 406 17.62 -28.81 -15.37
C TYR A 406 17.00 -30.08 -15.96
N TRP A 407 17.73 -30.78 -16.84
CA TRP A 407 17.25 -32.04 -17.38
C TRP A 407 17.21 -33.16 -16.32
N ILE A 408 18.25 -33.31 -15.52
CA ILE A 408 18.28 -34.30 -14.43
C ILE A 408 17.13 -34.08 -13.46
N ILE A 409 16.95 -32.84 -12.98
CA ILE A 409 15.85 -32.48 -12.07
C ILE A 409 14.50 -32.72 -12.75
N GLY A 410 14.32 -32.25 -13.97
CA GLY A 410 13.08 -32.41 -14.72
C GLY A 410 12.69 -33.88 -14.92
N ILE A 411 13.64 -34.73 -15.32
CA ILE A 411 13.40 -36.16 -15.53
C ILE A 411 13.10 -36.84 -14.20
N THR A 412 13.92 -36.60 -13.16
CA THR A 412 13.75 -37.25 -11.85
C THR A 412 12.41 -36.89 -11.22
N ILE A 413 12.13 -35.59 -11.11
CA ILE A 413 10.87 -35.11 -10.51
C ILE A 413 9.68 -35.48 -11.40
N GLY A 414 9.84 -35.45 -12.72
CA GLY A 414 8.80 -35.86 -13.68
C GLY A 414 8.42 -37.31 -13.53
N LEU A 415 9.39 -38.24 -13.42
CA LEU A 415 9.12 -39.69 -13.21
C LEU A 415 8.47 -39.92 -11.82
N MET A 416 8.97 -39.28 -10.78
CA MET A 416 8.35 -39.36 -9.44
C MET A 416 6.90 -38.84 -9.47
N GLY A 417 6.69 -37.67 -10.12
CA GLY A 417 5.35 -37.09 -10.28
C GLY A 417 4.39 -38.00 -11.07
N LEU A 418 4.89 -38.60 -12.15
CA LEU A 418 4.11 -39.56 -12.93
C LEU A 418 3.69 -40.79 -12.12
N HIS A 419 4.61 -41.32 -11.29
CA HIS A 419 4.29 -42.42 -10.37
C HIS A 419 3.19 -42.02 -9.39
N CYS A 420 3.33 -40.86 -8.74
CA CYS A 420 2.31 -40.36 -7.80
C CYS A 420 0.96 -40.10 -8.46
N ILE A 421 0.95 -39.58 -9.72
CA ILE A 421 -0.27 -39.36 -10.49
C ILE A 421 -0.93 -40.69 -10.82
N ALA A 422 -0.15 -41.70 -11.23
CA ALA A 422 -0.68 -43.01 -11.53
C ALA A 422 -1.36 -43.67 -10.31
N ASP A 423 -0.72 -43.61 -9.14
CA ASP A 423 -1.30 -44.07 -7.86
C ASP A 423 -2.58 -43.30 -7.52
N TYR A 424 -2.54 -41.96 -7.59
CA TYR A 424 -3.68 -41.10 -7.34
C TYR A 424 -4.87 -41.39 -8.25
N VAL A 425 -4.63 -41.58 -9.58
CA VAL A 425 -5.67 -41.94 -10.53
C VAL A 425 -6.29 -43.28 -10.18
N ARG A 426 -5.48 -44.28 -9.79
CA ARG A 426 -5.98 -45.59 -9.36
C ARG A 426 -6.83 -45.51 -8.09
N CYS A 427 -6.44 -44.69 -7.14
CA CYS A 427 -7.25 -44.41 -5.94
C CYS A 427 -8.59 -43.76 -6.28
N ILE A 428 -8.62 -42.80 -7.23
CA ILE A 428 -9.87 -42.20 -7.73
C ILE A 428 -10.76 -43.22 -8.39
N GLN A 429 -10.19 -44.08 -9.25
CA GLN A 429 -10.95 -45.13 -9.92
C GLN A 429 -11.60 -46.09 -8.92
N ASN A 430 -10.88 -46.48 -7.87
CA ASN A 430 -11.42 -47.32 -6.81
C ASN A 430 -12.48 -46.60 -5.96
N MET A 431 -12.32 -45.30 -5.72
CA MET A 431 -13.32 -44.50 -5.02
C MET A 431 -14.63 -44.42 -5.83
N ARG A 432 -14.56 -44.27 -7.16
CA ARG A 432 -15.73 -44.20 -8.04
C ARG A 432 -16.61 -45.47 -8.05
N LYS A 433 -16.07 -46.58 -7.59
CA LYS A 433 -16.84 -47.85 -7.44
C LYS A 433 -17.72 -47.90 -6.19
N LYS A 434 -17.54 -46.96 -5.25
CA LYS A 434 -18.32 -46.88 -4.01
C LYS A 434 -19.69 -46.23 -4.26
N PRO A 435 -20.72 -46.53 -3.43
CA PRO A 435 -21.99 -45.81 -3.48
C PRO A 435 -21.80 -44.38 -3.03
N PHE A 436 -22.48 -43.45 -3.72
CA PHE A 436 -22.39 -42.01 -3.44
C PHE A 436 -23.71 -41.46 -2.88
N VAL A 437 -23.61 -40.37 -2.12
CA VAL A 437 -24.74 -39.53 -1.69
C VAL A 437 -24.61 -38.16 -2.33
N VAL A 438 -25.76 -37.51 -2.63
CA VAL A 438 -25.77 -36.13 -3.18
C VAL A 438 -25.65 -35.14 -2.04
N ARG A 439 -24.43 -34.56 -1.88
CA ARG A 439 -24.11 -33.56 -0.86
C ARG A 439 -24.50 -32.16 -1.31
N MET A 440 -24.21 -31.79 -2.55
CA MET A 440 -24.51 -30.49 -3.16
C MET A 440 -25.40 -30.71 -4.40
N ASN A 441 -26.36 -29.81 -4.64
CA ASN A 441 -27.13 -29.79 -5.85
C ASN A 441 -26.37 -29.07 -6.97
N PHE A 442 -26.88 -29.14 -8.20
CA PHE A 442 -26.26 -28.51 -9.35
C PHE A 442 -26.01 -26.99 -9.14
N ASN A 443 -26.95 -26.27 -8.57
CA ASN A 443 -26.83 -24.83 -8.30
C ASN A 443 -25.71 -24.55 -7.28
N GLU A 444 -25.67 -25.30 -6.18
CA GLU A 444 -24.63 -25.19 -5.13
C GLU A 444 -23.24 -25.52 -5.71
N THR A 445 -23.15 -26.58 -6.55
CA THR A 445 -21.91 -26.98 -7.21
C THR A 445 -21.42 -25.90 -8.19
N MET A 446 -22.31 -25.30 -8.99
CA MET A 446 -21.93 -24.24 -9.93
C MET A 446 -21.48 -22.96 -9.23
N GLN A 447 -22.15 -22.56 -8.14
CA GLN A 447 -21.69 -21.44 -7.30
C GLN A 447 -20.29 -21.71 -6.75
N HIS A 448 -20.05 -22.92 -6.24
CA HIS A 448 -18.75 -23.31 -5.71
C HIS A 448 -17.67 -23.30 -6.81
N TRP A 449 -17.94 -23.79 -8.00
CA TRP A 449 -17.02 -23.74 -9.13
C TRP A 449 -16.66 -22.31 -9.53
N LEU A 450 -17.66 -21.44 -9.67
CA LEU A 450 -17.44 -20.05 -10.04
C LEU A 450 -16.61 -19.32 -8.97
N LEU A 451 -16.95 -19.54 -7.68
CA LEU A 451 -16.21 -19.00 -6.55
C LEU A 451 -14.76 -19.48 -6.55
N MET A 452 -14.54 -20.80 -6.69
CA MET A 452 -13.21 -21.41 -6.64
C MET A 452 -12.33 -20.91 -7.78
N ILE A 453 -12.83 -20.93 -9.03
CA ILE A 453 -12.06 -20.50 -10.20
C ILE A 453 -11.71 -19.01 -10.08
N SER A 454 -12.69 -18.16 -9.77
CA SER A 454 -12.44 -16.72 -9.62
C SER A 454 -11.46 -16.44 -8.48
N PHE A 455 -11.57 -17.14 -7.34
CA PHE A 455 -10.64 -17.02 -6.22
C PHE A 455 -9.21 -17.43 -6.60
N VAL A 456 -9.01 -18.58 -7.23
CA VAL A 456 -7.68 -19.05 -7.66
C VAL A 456 -7.05 -18.05 -8.64
N VAL A 457 -7.84 -17.56 -9.61
CA VAL A 457 -7.36 -16.55 -10.57
C VAL A 457 -7.01 -15.25 -9.86
N LEU A 458 -7.80 -14.79 -8.87
CA LEU A 458 -7.51 -13.60 -8.05
C LEU A 458 -6.22 -13.77 -7.26
N VAL A 459 -6.00 -14.92 -6.64
CA VAL A 459 -4.77 -15.23 -5.89
C VAL A 459 -3.56 -15.18 -6.83
N VAL A 460 -3.59 -15.93 -7.93
CA VAL A 460 -2.47 -15.99 -8.88
C VAL A 460 -2.19 -14.62 -9.50
N SER A 461 -3.22 -13.93 -9.97
CA SER A 461 -3.05 -12.60 -10.58
C SER A 461 -2.65 -11.54 -9.56
N GLY A 462 -3.25 -11.53 -8.36
CA GLY A 462 -2.95 -10.57 -7.31
C GLY A 462 -1.51 -10.70 -6.80
N PHE A 463 -1.07 -11.92 -6.49
CA PHE A 463 0.33 -12.14 -6.10
C PHE A 463 1.30 -11.90 -7.26
N SER A 464 0.91 -12.15 -8.51
CA SER A 464 1.76 -11.81 -9.66
C SER A 464 1.90 -10.30 -9.86
N LEU A 465 0.91 -9.50 -9.50
CA LEU A 465 1.00 -8.03 -9.50
C LEU A 465 1.92 -7.52 -8.39
N ARG A 466 1.98 -8.21 -7.25
CA ARG A 466 2.80 -7.81 -6.09
C ARG A 466 4.23 -8.31 -6.19
N PHE A 467 4.43 -9.53 -6.68
CA PHE A 467 5.71 -10.22 -6.74
C PHE A 467 6.13 -10.47 -8.20
N SER A 468 6.15 -9.41 -9.00
CA SER A 468 6.45 -9.49 -10.45
C SER A 468 7.78 -10.17 -10.78
N GLU A 469 8.75 -10.11 -9.87
CA GLU A 469 10.09 -10.71 -10.05
C GLU A 469 10.19 -12.17 -9.61
N ALA A 470 9.15 -12.72 -9.01
CA ALA A 470 9.15 -14.10 -8.61
C ALA A 470 9.33 -15.02 -9.83
N TRP A 471 10.14 -16.07 -9.70
CA TRP A 471 10.46 -16.99 -10.79
C TRP A 471 9.22 -17.57 -11.50
N TRP A 472 8.16 -17.88 -10.76
CA TRP A 472 6.91 -18.41 -11.30
C TRP A 472 6.11 -17.35 -12.08
N VAL A 473 6.20 -16.07 -11.68
CA VAL A 473 5.57 -14.96 -12.41
C VAL A 473 6.31 -14.72 -13.73
N GLN A 474 7.64 -14.75 -13.69
CA GLN A 474 8.45 -14.66 -14.92
C GLN A 474 8.21 -15.83 -15.85
N LEU A 475 7.99 -17.03 -15.32
CA LEU A 475 7.64 -18.22 -16.12
C LEU A 475 6.27 -18.08 -16.80
N LEU A 476 5.26 -17.61 -16.07
CA LEU A 476 3.88 -17.52 -16.57
C LEU A 476 3.62 -16.26 -17.41
N PHE A 477 4.25 -15.14 -17.08
CA PHE A 477 3.90 -13.82 -17.61
C PHE A 477 5.12 -12.99 -18.11
N GLY A 478 6.35 -13.52 -18.03
CA GLY A 478 7.58 -12.79 -18.38
C GLY A 478 7.74 -12.47 -19.88
N TRP A 479 6.92 -13.07 -20.73
CA TRP A 479 6.95 -12.89 -22.20
C TRP A 479 6.37 -11.56 -22.70
N GLY A 480 5.72 -10.76 -21.85
CA GLY A 480 4.96 -9.57 -22.26
C GLY A 480 5.54 -8.23 -21.84
N GLY A 481 6.63 -8.14 -21.06
CA GLY A 481 7.12 -6.87 -20.53
C GLY A 481 6.02 -6.02 -19.89
N GLY A 482 5.93 -4.73 -20.24
CA GLY A 482 4.86 -3.83 -19.78
C GLY A 482 3.45 -4.28 -20.17
N ALA A 483 3.28 -4.98 -21.31
CA ALA A 483 1.99 -5.56 -21.71
C ALA A 483 1.58 -6.70 -20.77
N GLY A 484 2.52 -7.46 -20.22
CA GLY A 484 2.26 -8.50 -19.23
C GLY A 484 1.66 -7.96 -17.93
N PHE A 485 2.06 -6.78 -17.50
CA PHE A 485 1.47 -6.12 -16.32
C PHE A 485 0.01 -5.72 -16.56
N VAL A 486 -0.26 -5.07 -17.71
CA VAL A 486 -1.62 -4.67 -18.09
C VAL A 486 -2.54 -5.89 -18.18
N PHE A 487 -2.04 -6.99 -18.76
CA PHE A 487 -2.76 -8.24 -18.89
C PHE A 487 -3.11 -8.86 -17.52
N ARG A 488 -2.16 -8.92 -16.59
CA ARG A 488 -2.40 -9.43 -15.22
C ARG A 488 -3.41 -8.56 -14.47
N GLY A 489 -3.29 -7.23 -14.60
CA GLY A 489 -4.26 -6.29 -14.03
C GLY A 489 -5.67 -6.47 -14.61
N LEU A 490 -5.79 -6.72 -15.91
CA LEU A 490 -7.07 -7.00 -16.58
C LEU A 490 -7.68 -8.32 -16.09
N ILE A 491 -6.88 -9.39 -16.04
CA ILE A 491 -7.33 -10.70 -15.51
C ILE A 491 -7.80 -10.57 -14.07
N HIS A 492 -7.05 -9.86 -13.23
CA HIS A 492 -7.42 -9.63 -11.82
C HIS A 492 -8.79 -8.95 -11.71
N ARG A 493 -9.03 -7.92 -12.49
CA ARG A 493 -10.31 -7.18 -12.52
C ARG A 493 -11.46 -8.04 -13.03
N ILE A 494 -11.26 -8.82 -14.11
CA ILE A 494 -12.27 -9.74 -14.64
C ILE A 494 -12.62 -10.79 -13.58
N ALA A 495 -11.61 -11.39 -12.94
CA ALA A 495 -11.82 -12.37 -11.89
C ALA A 495 -12.53 -11.76 -10.66
N ALA A 496 -12.24 -10.50 -10.32
CA ALA A 496 -12.93 -9.77 -9.24
C ALA A 496 -14.42 -9.58 -9.55
N VAL A 497 -14.76 -9.23 -10.78
CA VAL A 497 -16.17 -9.13 -11.22
C VAL A 497 -16.87 -10.48 -11.12
N LEU A 498 -16.24 -11.56 -11.60
CA LEU A 498 -16.80 -12.91 -11.51
C LEU A 498 -16.98 -13.37 -10.05
N PHE A 499 -16.04 -13.04 -9.18
CA PHE A 499 -16.13 -13.31 -7.76
C PHE A 499 -17.30 -12.57 -7.12
N ILE A 500 -17.48 -11.28 -7.41
CA ILE A 500 -18.61 -10.49 -6.93
C ILE A 500 -19.93 -11.05 -7.44
N ILE A 501 -20.01 -11.43 -8.73
CA ILE A 501 -21.18 -12.08 -9.31
C ILE A 501 -21.51 -13.37 -8.56
N SER A 502 -20.51 -14.19 -8.22
CA SER A 502 -20.69 -15.41 -7.42
C SER A 502 -21.27 -15.10 -6.05
N CYS A 503 -20.77 -14.07 -5.37
CA CYS A 503 -21.30 -13.62 -4.06
C CYS A 503 -22.75 -13.14 -4.17
N VAL A 504 -23.08 -12.33 -5.17
CA VAL A 504 -24.45 -11.85 -5.41
C VAL A 504 -25.38 -13.00 -5.72
N TRP A 505 -24.94 -13.95 -6.56
CA TRP A 505 -25.71 -15.16 -6.86
C TRP A 505 -25.99 -15.99 -5.59
N HIS A 506 -24.97 -16.16 -4.75
CA HIS A 506 -25.11 -16.84 -3.46
C HIS A 506 -26.12 -16.14 -2.55
N VAL A 507 -26.04 -14.82 -2.42
CA VAL A 507 -27.03 -14.02 -1.65
C VAL A 507 -28.42 -14.24 -2.21
N GLY A 508 -28.61 -14.17 -3.54
CA GLY A 508 -29.87 -14.48 -4.20
C GLY A 508 -30.38 -15.90 -3.90
N TYR A 509 -29.50 -16.88 -3.90
CA TYR A 509 -29.81 -18.26 -3.54
C TYR A 509 -30.34 -18.38 -2.11
N LEU A 510 -29.81 -17.62 -1.14
CA LEU A 510 -30.24 -17.64 0.26
C LEU A 510 -31.71 -17.24 0.43
N PHE A 511 -32.32 -16.49 -0.50
CA PHE A 511 -33.75 -16.17 -0.48
C PHE A 511 -34.66 -17.30 -0.95
N THR A 512 -34.12 -18.39 -1.51
CA THR A 512 -34.91 -19.57 -1.86
C THR A 512 -35.26 -20.42 -0.64
N ALA A 513 -36.30 -21.24 -0.72
CA ALA A 513 -36.70 -22.12 0.39
C ALA A 513 -35.58 -23.09 0.82
N ARG A 514 -34.75 -23.55 -0.14
CA ARG A 514 -33.61 -24.42 0.12
C ARG A 514 -32.43 -23.63 0.70
N GLY A 515 -32.14 -22.44 0.16
CA GLY A 515 -31.09 -21.55 0.67
C GLY A 515 -31.34 -21.09 2.09
N ARG A 516 -32.59 -20.78 2.46
CA ARG A 516 -32.96 -20.43 3.85
C ARG A 516 -32.72 -21.59 4.83
N ARG A 517 -33.01 -22.84 4.40
CA ARG A 517 -32.69 -24.03 5.22
C ARG A 517 -31.19 -24.21 5.36
N TRP A 518 -30.48 -24.08 4.25
CA TRP A 518 -29.03 -24.16 4.22
C TRP A 518 -28.36 -23.10 5.12
N LEU A 519 -28.82 -21.84 5.06
CA LEU A 519 -28.33 -20.75 5.93
C LEU A 519 -28.59 -21.05 7.41
N ARG A 520 -29.79 -21.58 7.73
CA ARG A 520 -30.12 -21.95 9.11
C ARG A 520 -29.17 -23.03 9.65
N ASP A 521 -28.81 -24.02 8.82
CA ASP A 521 -27.88 -25.06 9.18
C ASP A 521 -26.43 -24.54 9.33
N MET A 522 -26.09 -23.40 8.65
CA MET A 522 -24.79 -22.72 8.71
C MET A 522 -24.64 -21.72 9.87
N ILE A 523 -25.73 -21.31 10.54
CA ILE A 523 -25.63 -20.44 11.70
C ILE A 523 -24.92 -21.18 12.84
N LEU A 524 -23.97 -20.48 13.49
CA LEU A 524 -23.27 -21.00 14.67
C LEU A 524 -24.26 -21.13 15.84
N ALA A 525 -24.33 -22.34 16.40
CA ALA A 525 -25.15 -22.69 17.54
C ALA A 525 -24.30 -22.90 18.79
N ARG A 526 -24.90 -22.89 19.97
CA ARG A 526 -24.19 -23.19 21.24
C ARG A 526 -23.47 -24.53 21.21
N ARG A 527 -24.02 -25.51 20.49
CA ARG A 527 -23.41 -26.83 20.27
C ARG A 527 -22.04 -26.73 19.60
N ASP A 528 -21.87 -25.86 18.61
CA ASP A 528 -20.62 -25.72 17.88
C ASP A 528 -19.46 -25.34 18.81
N PHE A 529 -19.69 -24.45 19.77
CA PHE A 529 -18.71 -24.07 20.79
C PHE A 529 -18.37 -25.23 21.74
N VAL A 530 -19.36 -26.05 22.10
CA VAL A 530 -19.14 -27.27 22.90
C VAL A 530 -18.34 -28.28 22.10
N ASP A 531 -18.63 -28.44 20.80
CA ASP A 531 -17.93 -29.37 19.93
C ASP A 531 -16.49 -28.95 19.64
N ILE A 532 -16.19 -27.63 19.58
CA ILE A 532 -14.82 -27.10 19.57
C ILE A 532 -14.07 -27.58 20.82
N GLY A 533 -14.65 -27.41 22.00
CA GLY A 533 -14.02 -27.86 23.26
C GLY A 533 -13.82 -29.36 23.31
N ARG A 534 -14.81 -30.14 22.89
CA ARG A 534 -14.73 -31.60 22.83
C ARG A 534 -13.67 -32.10 21.87
N ASN A 535 -13.60 -31.51 20.69
CA ASN A 535 -12.62 -31.88 19.68
C ASN A 535 -11.19 -31.47 20.10
N SER A 536 -11.04 -30.32 20.75
CA SER A 536 -9.75 -29.93 21.35
C SER A 536 -9.26 -30.93 22.41
N LEU A 537 -10.16 -31.38 23.28
CA LEU A 537 -9.83 -32.40 24.27
C LEU A 537 -9.49 -33.77 23.65
N TYR A 538 -10.17 -34.12 22.55
CA TYR A 538 -9.86 -35.32 21.77
C TYR A 538 -8.46 -35.22 21.14
N PHE A 539 -8.11 -34.10 20.50
CA PHE A 539 -6.77 -33.90 19.92
C PHE A 539 -5.65 -33.86 20.97
N LEU A 540 -5.95 -33.43 22.19
CA LEU A 540 -5.01 -33.47 23.31
C LEU A 540 -4.92 -34.86 23.98
N GLY A 541 -5.62 -35.89 23.43
CA GLY A 541 -5.64 -37.23 24.00
C GLY A 541 -6.37 -37.36 25.33
N ARG A 542 -7.17 -36.35 25.73
CA ARG A 542 -7.95 -36.34 26.98
C ARG A 542 -9.36 -36.91 26.82
N ARG A 543 -9.75 -37.24 25.60
CA ARG A 543 -10.98 -37.97 25.26
C ARG A 543 -10.66 -39.03 24.23
N GLU A 544 -11.31 -40.18 24.33
CA GLU A 544 -11.16 -41.29 23.38
C GLU A 544 -11.96 -41.03 22.10
N ASP A 545 -13.14 -40.38 22.20
CA ASP A 545 -14.04 -40.12 21.08
C ASP A 545 -14.13 -38.63 20.77
N GLY A 546 -14.07 -38.30 19.46
CA GLY A 546 -14.36 -36.98 18.93
C GLY A 546 -15.86 -36.67 18.95
N PRO A 547 -16.26 -35.36 18.74
CA PRO A 547 -17.65 -35.01 18.61
C PRO A 547 -18.26 -35.55 17.31
N SER A 548 -19.54 -35.95 17.39
CA SER A 548 -20.32 -36.30 16.20
C SER A 548 -20.97 -35.04 15.61
N PHE A 549 -20.90 -34.89 14.30
CA PHE A 549 -21.36 -33.68 13.62
C PHE A 549 -22.70 -33.86 12.91
N PRO A 550 -23.54 -32.80 12.90
CA PRO A 550 -24.75 -32.74 12.08
C PRO A 550 -24.39 -32.53 10.58
N ARG A 551 -25.32 -31.98 9.80
CA ARG A 551 -25.12 -31.69 8.38
C ARG A 551 -23.84 -30.87 8.08
N PHE A 552 -23.52 -29.92 8.95
CA PHE A 552 -22.31 -29.08 8.90
C PHE A 552 -21.63 -29.09 10.25
N SER A 553 -20.36 -29.34 10.25
CA SER A 553 -19.48 -29.22 11.42
C SER A 553 -19.20 -27.74 11.73
N TYR A 554 -18.75 -27.46 12.96
CA TYR A 554 -18.31 -26.12 13.31
C TYR A 554 -17.18 -25.61 12.43
N MET A 555 -16.33 -26.51 11.90
CA MET A 555 -15.23 -26.19 10.99
C MET A 555 -15.76 -25.59 9.70
N GLU A 556 -16.70 -26.28 9.03
CA GLU A 556 -17.34 -25.82 7.80
C GLU A 556 -18.11 -24.50 7.99
N LYS A 557 -18.73 -24.33 9.16
CA LYS A 557 -19.43 -23.09 9.52
C LYS A 557 -18.45 -21.92 9.68
N CYS A 558 -17.33 -22.13 10.39
CA CYS A 558 -16.29 -21.11 10.54
C CYS A 558 -15.68 -20.72 9.19
N GLU A 559 -15.39 -21.69 8.32
CA GLU A 559 -14.90 -21.43 6.98
C GLU A 559 -15.87 -20.56 6.17
N TYR A 560 -17.16 -20.89 6.22
CA TYR A 560 -18.18 -20.13 5.50
C TYR A 560 -18.26 -18.67 5.97
N TRP A 561 -18.32 -18.44 7.28
CA TRP A 561 -18.41 -17.09 7.83
C TRP A 561 -17.13 -16.28 7.65
N ALA A 562 -15.96 -16.93 7.72
CA ALA A 562 -14.67 -16.32 7.38
C ALA A 562 -14.62 -15.91 5.90
N LEU A 563 -15.08 -16.80 5.00
CA LEU A 563 -15.16 -16.50 3.57
C LEU A 563 -16.09 -15.31 3.28
N LEU A 564 -17.27 -15.28 3.91
CA LEU A 564 -18.23 -14.18 3.76
C LEU A 564 -17.62 -12.85 4.21
N TRP A 565 -16.97 -12.83 5.36
CA TRP A 565 -16.28 -11.66 5.89
C TRP A 565 -15.16 -11.20 4.95
N GLY A 566 -14.27 -12.10 4.56
CA GLY A 566 -13.20 -11.81 3.61
C GLY A 566 -13.70 -11.32 2.27
N ALA A 567 -14.82 -11.89 1.75
CA ALA A 567 -15.43 -11.47 0.49
C ALA A 567 -15.92 -10.02 0.54
N ILE A 568 -16.52 -9.60 1.67
CA ILE A 568 -16.97 -8.21 1.86
C ILE A 568 -15.76 -7.26 1.87
N ILE A 569 -14.73 -7.58 2.67
CA ILE A 569 -13.52 -6.76 2.78
C ILE A 569 -12.79 -6.68 1.43
N MET A 570 -12.54 -7.82 0.78
CA MET A 570 -11.81 -7.86 -0.48
C MET A 570 -12.54 -7.16 -1.61
N SER A 571 -13.87 -7.30 -1.68
CA SER A 571 -14.67 -6.60 -2.68
C SER A 571 -14.70 -5.09 -2.42
N GLY A 572 -14.91 -4.67 -1.17
CA GLY A 572 -14.96 -3.26 -0.79
C GLY A 572 -13.62 -2.55 -1.04
N THR A 573 -12.54 -3.09 -0.51
CA THR A 573 -11.20 -2.54 -0.71
C THR A 573 -10.77 -2.58 -2.18
N GLY A 574 -11.10 -3.67 -2.90
CA GLY A 574 -10.81 -3.82 -4.32
C GLY A 574 -11.52 -2.79 -5.20
N ILE A 575 -12.78 -2.47 -4.92
CA ILE A 575 -13.54 -1.43 -5.63
C ILE A 575 -12.91 -0.05 -5.37
N LEU A 576 -12.57 0.27 -4.11
CA LEU A 576 -11.91 1.53 -3.77
C LEU A 576 -10.56 1.68 -4.48
N LEU A 577 -9.77 0.62 -4.55
CA LEU A 577 -8.47 0.61 -5.23
C LEU A 577 -8.59 0.58 -6.77
N TRP A 578 -9.70 0.10 -7.32
CA TRP A 578 -9.93 0.10 -8.76
C TRP A 578 -10.33 1.48 -9.27
N PHE A 579 -11.14 2.22 -8.49
CA PHE A 579 -11.67 3.53 -8.83
C PHE A 579 -11.05 4.63 -7.97
N ASP A 580 -9.75 4.50 -7.63
CA ASP A 580 -9.00 5.40 -6.75
C ASP A 580 -9.14 6.87 -7.16
N ASN A 581 -8.98 7.18 -8.44
CA ASN A 581 -9.11 8.54 -8.96
C ASN A 581 -10.52 9.09 -8.75
N TYR A 582 -11.56 8.29 -9.02
CA TYR A 582 -12.96 8.70 -8.83
C TYR A 582 -13.25 9.03 -7.37
N PHE A 583 -12.81 8.18 -6.44
CA PHE A 583 -13.05 8.39 -5.02
C PHE A 583 -12.24 9.54 -4.44
N THR A 584 -11.02 9.78 -4.93
CA THR A 584 -10.21 10.92 -4.49
C THR A 584 -10.71 12.25 -5.05
N GLU A 585 -11.19 12.28 -6.28
CA GLU A 585 -11.70 13.50 -6.91
C GLU A 585 -13.12 13.86 -6.50
N THR A 586 -14.02 12.86 -6.39
CA THR A 586 -15.45 13.09 -6.15
C THR A 586 -15.79 13.08 -4.67
N TRP A 587 -15.17 12.19 -3.89
CA TRP A 587 -15.48 11.99 -2.46
C TRP A 587 -14.41 12.58 -1.55
N LEU A 588 -13.38 13.23 -2.12
CA LEU A 588 -12.26 13.86 -1.40
C LEU A 588 -11.60 12.91 -0.36
N LEU A 589 -11.54 11.62 -0.69
CA LEU A 589 -10.91 10.65 0.20
C LEU A 589 -9.41 10.95 0.31
N PRO A 590 -8.88 11.15 1.53
CA PRO A 590 -7.47 11.37 1.73
C PRO A 590 -6.64 10.19 1.19
N LYS A 591 -5.47 10.47 0.62
CA LYS A 591 -4.53 9.44 0.14
C LYS A 591 -4.24 8.38 1.21
N GLY A 592 -4.11 8.78 2.48
CA GLY A 592 -3.89 7.87 3.61
C GLY A 592 -4.95 6.78 3.76
N VAL A 593 -6.20 7.04 3.36
CA VAL A 593 -7.27 6.03 3.36
C VAL A 593 -7.00 4.97 2.29
N LEU A 594 -6.58 5.36 1.09
CA LEU A 594 -6.24 4.41 0.02
C LEU A 594 -5.02 3.55 0.39
N ASP A 595 -4.03 4.12 1.06
CA ASP A 595 -2.86 3.37 1.54
C ASP A 595 -3.28 2.31 2.58
N VAL A 596 -4.18 2.66 3.50
CA VAL A 596 -4.77 1.71 4.45
C VAL A 596 -5.57 0.62 3.73
N MET A 597 -6.40 0.98 2.73
CA MET A 597 -7.17 0.01 1.95
C MET A 597 -6.24 -0.96 1.19
N LEU A 598 -5.13 -0.48 0.65
CA LEU A 598 -4.13 -1.33 -0.01
C LEU A 598 -3.49 -2.33 0.97
N ILE A 599 -3.17 -1.87 2.18
CA ILE A 599 -2.61 -2.73 3.25
C ILE A 599 -3.63 -3.80 3.64
N ILE A 600 -4.87 -3.41 3.89
CA ILE A 600 -5.95 -4.36 4.25
C ILE A 600 -6.15 -5.38 3.12
N HIS A 601 -6.26 -4.92 1.86
CA HIS A 601 -6.44 -5.78 0.70
C HIS A 601 -5.30 -6.82 0.58
N TYR A 602 -4.07 -6.39 0.77
CA TYR A 602 -2.90 -7.26 0.70
C TYR A 602 -2.85 -8.31 1.81
N TYR A 603 -3.04 -7.92 3.06
CA TYR A 603 -2.97 -8.88 4.17
C TYR A 603 -4.19 -9.80 4.24
N GLU A 604 -5.37 -9.30 3.86
CA GLU A 604 -6.57 -10.14 3.75
C GLU A 604 -6.42 -11.16 2.61
N ALA A 605 -5.78 -10.81 1.48
CA ALA A 605 -5.45 -11.75 0.42
C ALA A 605 -4.55 -12.89 0.92
N TRP A 606 -3.53 -12.58 1.76
CA TRP A 606 -2.70 -13.59 2.40
C TRP A 606 -3.51 -14.46 3.37
N LEU A 607 -4.31 -13.84 4.24
CA LEU A 607 -5.14 -14.55 5.21
C LEU A 607 -6.09 -15.52 4.51
N ALA A 608 -6.84 -15.05 3.51
CA ALA A 608 -7.77 -15.86 2.74
C ALA A 608 -7.05 -17.01 2.02
N THR A 609 -5.90 -16.73 1.37
CA THR A 609 -5.14 -17.76 0.65
C THR A 609 -4.63 -18.84 1.60
N LEU A 610 -4.04 -18.46 2.72
CA LEU A 610 -3.52 -19.41 3.71
C LEU A 610 -4.63 -20.20 4.39
N ALA A 611 -5.74 -19.55 4.75
CA ALA A 611 -6.90 -20.23 5.35
C ALA A 611 -7.48 -21.28 4.40
N ILE A 612 -7.67 -20.94 3.12
CA ILE A 612 -8.15 -21.89 2.11
C ILE A 612 -7.13 -23.02 1.88
N PHE A 613 -5.85 -22.70 1.76
CA PHE A 613 -4.84 -23.73 1.50
C PHE A 613 -4.62 -24.66 2.69
N VAL A 614 -4.43 -24.10 3.91
CA VAL A 614 -4.07 -24.86 5.10
C VAL A 614 -5.27 -25.59 5.69
N TRP A 615 -6.42 -24.94 5.75
CA TRP A 615 -7.59 -25.49 6.44
C TRP A 615 -8.55 -26.18 5.49
N HIS A 616 -9.07 -25.47 4.50
CA HIS A 616 -10.02 -26.05 3.54
C HIS A 616 -9.35 -27.10 2.64
N GLY A 617 -8.15 -26.83 2.15
CA GLY A 617 -7.34 -27.77 1.38
C GLY A 617 -7.00 -29.03 2.16
N TYR A 618 -6.65 -28.87 3.46
CA TYR A 618 -6.45 -30.01 4.33
C TYR A 618 -7.72 -30.85 4.46
N SER A 619 -8.83 -30.22 4.80
CA SER A 619 -10.12 -30.92 5.04
C SER A 619 -10.64 -31.66 3.81
N THR A 620 -10.38 -31.14 2.60
CA THR A 620 -10.94 -31.64 1.34
C THR A 620 -10.00 -32.60 0.58
N ILE A 621 -8.68 -32.44 0.76
CA ILE A 621 -7.67 -33.16 -0.07
C ILE A 621 -6.64 -33.89 0.80
N PHE A 622 -6.01 -33.18 1.75
CA PHE A 622 -4.82 -33.68 2.44
C PHE A 622 -5.11 -34.50 3.70
N ASN A 623 -6.34 -34.52 4.21
CA ASN A 623 -6.72 -35.33 5.35
C ASN A 623 -6.63 -36.83 4.96
N PRO A 624 -5.86 -37.65 5.69
CA PRO A 624 -5.73 -39.08 5.36
C PRO A 624 -7.04 -39.85 5.25
N ARG A 625 -8.10 -39.39 5.93
CA ARG A 625 -9.43 -40.02 5.91
C ARG A 625 -10.20 -39.79 4.61
N VAL A 626 -9.92 -38.67 3.90
CA VAL A 626 -10.59 -38.32 2.63
C VAL A 626 -9.76 -38.68 1.41
N TYR A 627 -8.55 -39.23 1.59
CA TYR A 627 -7.69 -39.60 0.48
C TYR A 627 -8.41 -40.50 -0.54
N PRO A 628 -8.33 -40.27 -1.86
CA PRO A 628 -7.48 -39.29 -2.56
C PRO A 628 -8.03 -37.82 -2.50
N MET A 629 -9.31 -37.62 -2.27
CA MET A 629 -9.97 -36.32 -2.03
C MET A 629 -11.47 -36.53 -1.74
N ASN A 630 -12.10 -35.50 -1.16
CA ASN A 630 -13.56 -35.41 -1.10
C ASN A 630 -14.09 -34.90 -2.46
N PRO A 631 -14.80 -35.73 -3.25
CA PRO A 631 -15.21 -35.34 -4.61
C PRO A 631 -16.44 -34.42 -4.68
N ALA A 632 -17.05 -34.06 -3.54
CA ALA A 632 -18.28 -33.26 -3.50
C ALA A 632 -18.16 -31.91 -4.23
N TRP A 633 -16.99 -31.33 -4.28
CA TRP A 633 -16.73 -30.06 -4.98
C TRP A 633 -16.73 -30.20 -6.51
N LEU A 634 -16.51 -31.42 -7.05
CA LEU A 634 -16.47 -31.66 -8.48
C LEU A 634 -17.89 -31.81 -9.09
N ASP A 635 -18.69 -32.69 -8.52
CA ASP A 635 -20.00 -33.07 -9.08
C ASP A 635 -21.14 -33.08 -8.06
N GLY A 636 -20.88 -32.57 -6.86
CA GLY A 636 -21.85 -32.53 -5.77
C GLY A 636 -22.02 -33.84 -5.01
N ARG A 637 -21.26 -34.90 -5.35
CA ARG A 637 -21.42 -36.26 -4.80
C ARG A 637 -20.28 -36.58 -3.84
N MET A 638 -20.61 -37.36 -2.80
CA MET A 638 -19.66 -37.79 -1.76
C MET A 638 -19.83 -39.29 -1.51
N PRO A 639 -18.75 -40.06 -1.29
CA PRO A 639 -18.87 -41.48 -0.91
C PRO A 639 -19.72 -41.63 0.35
N LYS A 640 -20.65 -42.60 0.33
CA LYS A 640 -21.61 -42.77 1.43
C LYS A 640 -20.97 -43.14 2.76
N ASP A 641 -19.90 -43.93 2.74
CA ASP A 641 -19.10 -44.29 3.92
C ASP A 641 -18.40 -43.06 4.54
N LEU A 642 -17.83 -42.19 3.69
CA LEU A 642 -17.20 -40.95 4.11
C LEU A 642 -18.23 -40.00 4.74
N TYR A 643 -19.40 -39.81 4.09
CA TYR A 643 -20.46 -38.96 4.65
C TYR A 643 -20.97 -39.45 6.00
N ALA A 644 -21.21 -40.77 6.13
CA ALA A 644 -21.66 -41.37 7.37
C ALA A 644 -20.64 -41.22 8.51
N HIS A 645 -19.35 -41.19 8.17
CA HIS A 645 -18.27 -41.01 9.14
C HIS A 645 -18.12 -39.55 9.56
N GLU A 646 -18.19 -38.61 8.61
CA GLU A 646 -17.98 -37.18 8.89
C GLU A 646 -19.23 -36.54 9.51
N HIS A 647 -20.43 -36.99 9.09
CA HIS A 647 -21.71 -36.42 9.50
C HIS A 647 -22.69 -37.52 10.00
N PRO A 648 -22.35 -38.23 11.09
CA PRO A 648 -23.19 -39.34 11.58
C PRO A 648 -24.59 -38.91 12.01
N GLU A 649 -24.76 -37.66 12.44
CA GLU A 649 -26.05 -37.07 12.78
C GLU A 649 -26.67 -36.28 11.62
N GLY A 650 -26.06 -36.30 10.45
CA GLY A 650 -26.53 -35.63 9.27
C GLY A 650 -27.82 -36.20 8.70
N PRO A 651 -28.56 -35.43 7.87
CA PRO A 651 -29.78 -35.94 7.23
C PRO A 651 -29.46 -37.09 6.28
N ARG A 652 -30.39 -38.04 6.17
CA ARG A 652 -30.27 -39.09 5.19
C ARG A 652 -30.34 -38.51 3.76
N LEU A 653 -29.25 -38.60 3.03
CA LEU A 653 -29.14 -38.11 1.65
C LEU A 653 -29.51 -39.20 0.67
N ARG A 654 -29.97 -38.79 -0.54
CA ARG A 654 -30.27 -39.69 -1.63
C ARG A 654 -29.00 -40.40 -2.06
N THR A 655 -29.04 -41.77 -2.01
CA THR A 655 -27.94 -42.61 -2.49
C THR A 655 -28.08 -42.81 -4.00
N VAL A 656 -26.97 -42.66 -4.71
CA VAL A 656 -26.86 -42.93 -6.14
C VAL A 656 -25.82 -44.05 -6.28
N VAL A 657 -26.24 -45.18 -6.79
CA VAL A 657 -25.35 -46.27 -7.16
C VAL A 657 -24.95 -46.05 -8.63
N GLN A 658 -23.66 -45.89 -8.87
CA GLN A 658 -23.16 -45.86 -10.24
C GLN A 658 -23.07 -47.30 -10.71
N ARG A 659 -24.01 -47.73 -11.56
CA ARG A 659 -23.88 -49.00 -12.25
C ARG A 659 -22.71 -48.87 -13.23
N THR A 660 -21.77 -49.80 -13.17
CA THR A 660 -20.73 -49.92 -14.20
C THR A 660 -21.36 -50.58 -15.42
N LEU A 661 -20.94 -50.20 -16.62
CA LEU A 661 -21.39 -50.83 -17.88
C LEU A 661 -21.30 -52.39 -17.85
N TYR A 662 -20.34 -52.93 -17.11
CA TYR A 662 -20.19 -54.37 -16.88
C TYR A 662 -21.29 -54.97 -15.99
N GLU A 663 -21.85 -54.26 -15.04
CA GLU A 663 -22.97 -54.73 -14.21
C GLU A 663 -24.30 -54.70 -15.00
N GLU A 664 -24.42 -53.75 -15.91
CA GLU A 664 -25.57 -53.70 -16.87
C GLU A 664 -25.51 -54.84 -17.88
N GLU A 665 -24.32 -55.16 -18.42
CA GLU A 665 -24.11 -56.32 -19.29
C GLU A 665 -24.35 -57.67 -18.56
N GLU A 666 -23.90 -57.80 -17.29
CA GLU A 666 -24.12 -59.04 -16.50
C GLU A 666 -25.57 -59.20 -16.05
N GLU A 667 -26.32 -58.11 -15.77
CA GLU A 667 -27.77 -58.18 -15.51
C GLU A 667 -28.58 -58.42 -16.81
N GLU A 668 -28.18 -57.84 -17.93
CA GLU A 668 -28.79 -58.15 -19.24
C GLU A 668 -28.50 -59.58 -19.66
N GLU A 669 -27.29 -60.09 -19.41
CA GLU A 669 -26.95 -61.52 -19.69
C GLU A 669 -27.69 -62.48 -18.76
N LYS A 670 -27.86 -62.14 -17.47
CA LYS A 670 -28.68 -62.90 -16.53
C LYS A 670 -30.18 -62.81 -16.82
N ALA A 671 -30.66 -61.64 -17.24
CA ALA A 671 -32.05 -61.48 -17.68
C ALA A 671 -32.38 -62.25 -19.02
N THR A 672 -31.42 -62.27 -19.92
CA THR A 672 -31.56 -63.00 -21.18
C THR A 672 -31.34 -64.49 -20.98
N SER A 673 -30.50 -64.95 -20.08
CA SER A 673 -30.33 -66.36 -19.73
C SER A 673 -31.49 -66.95 -18.90
N GLY A 674 -32.07 -66.12 -17.99
CA GLY A 674 -33.27 -66.46 -17.22
C GLY A 674 -34.56 -66.61 -18.07
N SER A 675 -34.64 -65.93 -19.21
CA SER A 675 -35.76 -66.00 -20.15
C SER A 675 -35.76 -67.29 -21.02
N LYS A 676 -34.63 -68.01 -21.13
CA LYS A 676 -34.52 -69.28 -21.87
C LYS A 676 -34.79 -70.55 -21.05
N ALA A 677 -35.00 -70.44 -19.75
CA ALA A 677 -35.22 -71.57 -18.82
C ALA A 677 -36.66 -71.87 -18.48
N HIS A 678 -37.66 -71.17 -19.09
CA HIS A 678 -39.08 -71.47 -18.87
C HIS A 678 -39.81 -71.81 -20.16
N ALA A 679 -39.48 -72.96 -20.72
CA ALA A 679 -40.38 -73.63 -21.70
C ALA A 679 -40.06 -75.11 -21.69
N THR A 680 -40.75 -75.87 -20.82
CA THR A 680 -41.25 -77.25 -21.22
C THR A 680 -42.05 -77.86 -20.06
N PRO A 681 -42.93 -78.78 -20.33
CA PRO A 681 -44.15 -79.05 -19.59
C PRO A 681 -44.05 -80.23 -18.63
N SER A 682 -44.92 -80.16 -17.62
CA SER A 682 -45.32 -81.34 -16.77
C SER A 682 -45.94 -82.48 -17.67
N PRO A 683 -45.93 -83.80 -17.27
CA PRO A 683 -46.62 -84.25 -16.05
C PRO A 683 -46.11 -85.60 -15.41
N ALA A 684 -46.68 -85.89 -14.27
CA ALA A 684 -47.12 -87.18 -13.68
C ALA A 684 -46.16 -88.01 -12.85
N ALA A 685 -46.49 -88.13 -11.62
CA ALA A 685 -46.90 -89.23 -10.75
C ALA A 685 -45.92 -90.33 -10.37
N ARG A 686 -45.92 -90.54 -9.06
CA ARG A 686 -45.88 -91.76 -8.26
C ARG A 686 -44.60 -92.25 -7.62
N ASP A 687 -44.77 -92.24 -6.31
CA ASP A 687 -44.55 -93.32 -5.35
C ASP A 687 -43.11 -93.76 -4.98
N GLY A 688 -42.94 -93.78 -3.68
CA GLY A 688 -42.30 -94.90 -2.97
C GLY A 688 -41.03 -94.67 -2.22
N GLY A 689 -41.12 -94.50 -0.96
CA GLY A 689 -40.65 -95.42 0.00
C GLY A 689 -39.23 -95.27 0.55
N VAL A 690 -39.20 -94.88 1.79
CA VAL A 690 -38.57 -95.61 2.96
C VAL A 690 -37.06 -95.62 3.13
N ASP A 691 -36.70 -95.15 4.33
CA ASP A 691 -35.63 -95.63 5.26
C ASP A 691 -34.15 -95.45 4.82
N GLY A 692 -33.39 -94.90 5.70
CA GLY A 692 -32.87 -95.45 6.91
C GLY A 692 -31.47 -95.02 7.19
N ARG A 693 -31.33 -94.48 8.38
CA ARG A 693 -30.25 -94.70 9.29
C ARG A 693 -28.81 -94.23 9.05
N ARG A 694 -28.38 -93.38 9.99
CA ARG A 694 -27.19 -93.55 10.88
C ARG A 694 -25.83 -93.70 10.18
N ALA A 695 -24.78 -93.08 10.59
CA ALA A 695 -24.16 -92.76 11.88
C ALA A 695 -22.83 -92.09 11.61
N SER A 696 -22.50 -91.17 12.41
CA SER A 696 -21.45 -91.09 13.45
C SER A 696 -20.03 -90.71 13.01
N ALA A 697 -19.58 -89.69 13.60
CA ALA A 697 -18.41 -89.59 14.46
C ALA A 697 -17.02 -89.35 13.86
N GLY A 698 -16.34 -88.43 14.49
CA GLY A 698 -14.91 -88.43 14.68
C GLY A 698 -14.25 -87.12 14.30
N ASP A 699 -14.21 -86.17 15.18
CA ASP A 699 -13.15 -85.82 16.14
C ASP A 699 -11.76 -85.54 15.51
N ALA A 700 -11.23 -84.35 15.70
CA ALA A 700 -9.97 -84.03 16.36
C ALA A 700 -9.43 -82.62 15.97
N ALA A 701 -9.60 -81.73 16.82
CA ALA A 701 -8.63 -80.80 17.37
C ALA A 701 -7.23 -80.69 16.71
N GLN A 702 -6.80 -79.50 16.48
CA GLN A 702 -5.52 -78.96 17.02
C GLN A 702 -5.36 -77.45 16.76
N ARG A 703 -5.19 -76.70 17.82
CA ARG A 703 -4.67 -75.33 17.98
C ARG A 703 -3.12 -75.36 17.93
N PRO A 704 -2.49 -74.23 18.17
CA PRO A 704 -1.88 -73.23 17.29
C PRO A 704 -0.35 -73.15 17.49
N VAL A 705 0.34 -72.39 16.63
CA VAL A 705 1.73 -71.99 16.95
C VAL A 705 1.97 -70.56 16.45
N THR A 706 2.25 -69.69 17.38
CA THR A 706 3.01 -68.44 17.16
C THR A 706 4.50 -68.74 17.06
N PRO A 707 5.31 -67.89 16.37
CA PRO A 707 6.50 -67.34 17.02
C PRO A 707 6.75 -65.85 16.70
N GLU A 708 7.02 -65.08 17.74
CA GLU A 708 8.30 -64.50 18.13
C GLU A 708 8.94 -63.43 17.25
N ARG A 709 9.13 -62.28 17.90
CA ARG A 709 10.04 -61.17 17.52
C ARG A 709 11.51 -61.58 17.71
N PRO A 710 12.44 -60.92 16.98
CA PRO A 710 13.49 -60.17 17.70
C PRO A 710 13.73 -58.81 17.07
N GLY A 711 13.93 -57.70 17.83
CA GLY A 711 15.15 -57.43 18.52
C GLY A 711 15.76 -56.17 17.87
N ALA A 712 15.63 -54.98 18.51
CA ALA A 712 16.34 -53.74 18.19
C ALA A 712 17.82 -53.82 18.60
N PRO A 713 18.68 -52.95 18.03
CA PRO A 713 19.57 -52.19 18.91
C PRO A 713 19.60 -50.68 18.62
N LYS A 714 19.71 -49.97 19.74
CA LYS A 714 20.21 -48.61 19.89
C LYS A 714 21.76 -48.62 19.90
N PRO A 715 22.47 -47.50 19.89
CA PRO A 715 22.04 -46.15 20.24
C PRO A 715 21.94 -45.15 19.07
#